data_cb51a2be57538576e5d3323676eebe94
#
_entry.id   cb51a2be57538576e5d3323676eebe94
#
_cell.length_a   1.000
_cell.length_b   1.000
_cell.length_c   1.000
_cell.angle_alpha   90.00
_cell.angle_beta   90.00
_cell.angle_gamma   90.00
#
_symmetry.space_group_name_H-M   'P 1'
#
loop_
_entity.id
_entity.type
_entity.pdbx_description
1 polymer ?
#
loop_
_entity_poly.entity_id
_entity_poly.type
_entity_poly.pdbx_seq_one_letter_code
_entity_poly.pdbx_strand_id
1 'polypeptide(L)'
;MPAVKGDGMRGLAVFISDIRNCKSKEAELKRINKELANIRSKFKGDKTLDGYQKKKYVCKLLFIFLLGNDIDFGHMEAVNLLSSNKYTEKQIGYLFISVLVEQHSDLMKLIIQAIKNDLVSRNPVHVNLALQCIANIGSREMSEAFATDLPKLLVSGDTIDFVKQSAALCLLKLFRTMPECVSGTEYASRIVHLLNDSHLGVVTSAASLIEALSKKYPEEYKGCVSLAISRLSRIVTSTYTDLQDYTYYFVPAPWLCVKLLRLLQNYPPPEDPSNKARLLECLEGILNKAGDAPKSKKVQHSNAKNAVLFESISLIIHMDSEPNLLVRSCNQLGTFLSHRETNLRYLALESMCLLATSEFSHDAVKKHQDTIINALKTERDVSVRQRAVDLLYAMCDRSNAAEIVAEMLSYLETADYSIREEMVLKVAILAEKYATDYTWYVDVILKLIRIAGDYVSEEVWYRVIQIVVNREDVQGYAAKTCFEALQRPACHENMVKVGGYILGEFGNLIAGDHRSSPSIQFQMLHSKYHLCSISTRCLLLTAYIKFCNLFPEIKSMIQEVLNTDHNLRNPDAELQQRAVEYLSMSKIASADVLATVLEEMPPFAEKESSLLAKLKKAKPQSEDVEGQEKEKKARPTAIMSTESGGLLNAPPSALVDVDVSSSASKTDSLVDIFSGATNGAGATAVTAPTAAAGEPEVVNTADYLKFVTKNNGILYEDEFIQIGVKLETRSNLARLGMFYGNKTQAVFTDFAPQLVAVGALAVQLQTQVQ
;
A
#
# COMPACT_ATOMS: atom_id res chain seq x y z
N MET A 1 -24.14 -10.18 -41.33
CA MET A 1 -23.57 -11.44 -40.84
C MET A 1 -24.61 -12.53 -40.99
N PRO A 2 -24.34 -13.69 -41.60
CA PRO A 2 -25.31 -14.74 -41.75
C PRO A 2 -25.70 -15.30 -40.36
N ALA A 3 -26.99 -15.46 -40.14
CA ALA A 3 -27.56 -16.03 -38.93
C ALA A 3 -27.09 -17.47 -38.80
N VAL A 4 -26.21 -17.72 -37.80
CA VAL A 4 -25.88 -19.09 -37.37
C VAL A 4 -27.21 -19.73 -36.91
N LYS A 5 -27.71 -20.70 -37.66
CA LYS A 5 -28.76 -21.63 -37.22
C LYS A 5 -28.17 -22.55 -36.15
N GLY A 6 -27.99 -22.03 -34.95
CA GLY A 6 -27.66 -22.78 -33.75
C GLY A 6 -28.77 -22.55 -32.74
N ASP A 7 -28.94 -23.48 -31.83
CA ASP A 7 -29.90 -23.56 -30.71
C ASP A 7 -29.77 -22.34 -29.75
N GLY A 8 -29.73 -21.15 -30.37
CA GLY A 8 -29.53 -19.88 -29.72
C GLY A 8 -30.76 -19.54 -28.89
N MET A 9 -30.58 -19.30 -27.61
CA MET A 9 -31.58 -18.87 -26.65
C MET A 9 -32.22 -17.52 -27.13
N ARG A 10 -33.14 -17.60 -28.11
CA ARG A 10 -33.78 -16.42 -28.76
C ARG A 10 -34.30 -15.42 -27.73
N GLY A 11 -34.88 -15.91 -26.64
CA GLY A 11 -35.38 -15.03 -25.57
C GLY A 11 -34.28 -14.30 -24.75
N LEU A 12 -33.07 -14.85 -24.66
CA LEU A 12 -31.91 -14.16 -24.09
C LEU A 12 -31.37 -13.10 -25.08
N ALA A 13 -31.23 -13.49 -26.36
CA ALA A 13 -30.75 -12.58 -27.41
C ALA A 13 -31.66 -11.34 -27.57
N VAL A 14 -32.98 -11.52 -27.51
CA VAL A 14 -33.97 -10.42 -27.53
C VAL A 14 -33.80 -9.54 -26.30
N PHE A 15 -33.68 -10.12 -25.09
CA PHE A 15 -33.48 -9.37 -23.86
C PHE A 15 -32.17 -8.54 -23.87
N ILE A 16 -31.06 -9.12 -24.33
CA ILE A 16 -29.79 -8.39 -24.50
C ILE A 16 -29.93 -7.24 -25.49
N SER A 17 -30.65 -7.46 -26.62
CA SER A 17 -30.90 -6.42 -27.61
C SER A 17 -31.76 -5.30 -27.02
N ASP A 18 -32.79 -5.63 -26.24
CA ASP A 18 -33.64 -4.65 -25.58
C ASP A 18 -32.83 -3.74 -24.65
N ILE A 19 -31.98 -4.33 -23.83
CA ILE A 19 -31.08 -3.60 -22.88
C ILE A 19 -30.13 -2.67 -23.64
N ARG A 20 -29.47 -3.18 -24.70
CA ARG A 20 -28.55 -2.38 -25.51
C ARG A 20 -29.20 -1.21 -26.23
N ASN A 21 -30.51 -1.31 -26.53
CA ASN A 21 -31.26 -0.27 -27.17
C ASN A 21 -31.95 0.72 -26.22
N CYS A 22 -31.78 0.55 -24.92
CA CYS A 22 -32.29 1.49 -23.92
C CYS A 22 -31.60 2.86 -24.05
N LYS A 23 -32.37 3.94 -24.08
CA LYS A 23 -31.86 5.30 -24.25
C LYS A 23 -31.45 5.99 -22.95
N SER A 24 -31.83 5.43 -21.79
CA SER A 24 -31.49 5.94 -20.46
C SER A 24 -31.30 4.81 -19.46
N LYS A 25 -30.58 5.08 -18.38
CA LYS A 25 -30.40 4.13 -17.25
C LYS A 25 -31.72 3.76 -16.59
N GLU A 26 -32.68 4.70 -16.50
CA GLU A 26 -34.00 4.43 -15.95
C GLU A 26 -34.80 3.45 -16.81
N ALA A 27 -34.75 3.62 -18.15
CA ALA A 27 -35.37 2.68 -19.07
C ALA A 27 -34.76 1.28 -18.99
N GLU A 28 -33.44 1.21 -18.82
CA GLU A 28 -32.70 -0.03 -18.61
C GLU A 28 -33.13 -0.73 -17.30
N LEU A 29 -33.12 -0.02 -16.16
CA LEU A 29 -33.58 -0.54 -14.88
C LEU A 29 -35.04 -0.99 -14.91
N LYS A 30 -35.90 -0.23 -15.53
CA LYS A 30 -37.33 -0.61 -15.73
C LYS A 30 -37.47 -1.90 -16.53
N ARG A 31 -36.66 -2.05 -17.57
CA ARG A 31 -36.66 -3.28 -18.41
C ARG A 31 -36.08 -4.48 -17.61
N ILE A 32 -35.01 -4.28 -16.82
CA ILE A 32 -34.44 -5.29 -15.95
C ILE A 32 -35.46 -5.73 -14.91
N ASN A 33 -36.07 -4.80 -14.15
CA ASN A 33 -37.05 -5.11 -13.13
C ASN A 33 -38.27 -5.88 -13.66
N LYS A 34 -38.74 -5.51 -14.87
CA LYS A 34 -39.79 -6.26 -15.56
C LYS A 34 -39.37 -7.71 -15.85
N GLU A 35 -38.14 -7.90 -16.31
CA GLU A 35 -37.63 -9.25 -16.60
C GLU A 35 -37.42 -10.06 -15.30
N LEU A 36 -36.89 -9.47 -14.23
CA LEU A 36 -36.74 -10.11 -12.91
C LEU A 36 -38.10 -10.59 -12.37
N ALA A 37 -39.13 -9.73 -12.45
CA ALA A 37 -40.52 -10.09 -12.07
C ALA A 37 -41.06 -11.26 -12.89
N ASN A 38 -40.82 -11.24 -14.22
CA ASN A 38 -41.20 -12.34 -15.10
C ASN A 38 -40.48 -13.66 -14.70
N ILE A 39 -39.17 -13.62 -14.46
CA ILE A 39 -38.40 -14.80 -14.10
C ILE A 39 -38.88 -15.34 -12.74
N ARG A 40 -39.08 -14.48 -11.72
CA ARG A 40 -39.63 -14.88 -10.41
C ARG A 40 -40.99 -15.58 -10.54
N SER A 41 -41.88 -15.01 -11.37
CA SER A 41 -43.18 -15.65 -11.64
C SER A 41 -43.05 -17.01 -12.29
N LYS A 42 -42.07 -17.20 -13.20
CA LYS A 42 -41.83 -18.50 -13.86
C LYS A 42 -41.27 -19.53 -12.91
N PHE A 43 -40.37 -19.11 -11.99
CA PHE A 43 -39.80 -20.02 -10.99
C PHE A 43 -40.78 -20.43 -9.87
N LYS A 44 -41.75 -19.56 -9.54
CA LYS A 44 -42.83 -19.85 -8.57
C LYS A 44 -44.01 -20.62 -9.14
N GLY A 45 -44.11 -20.75 -10.48
CA GLY A 45 -45.24 -21.42 -11.11
C GLY A 45 -45.22 -22.94 -10.90
N ASP A 46 -46.42 -23.57 -10.82
CA ASP A 46 -46.60 -25.01 -10.56
C ASP A 46 -46.12 -25.92 -11.70
N LYS A 47 -45.81 -25.36 -12.86
CA LYS A 47 -45.27 -26.14 -13.99
C LYS A 47 -43.78 -26.34 -13.85
N THR A 48 -43.34 -27.59 -13.79
CA THR A 48 -41.92 -27.94 -13.84
C THR A 48 -41.28 -27.41 -15.12
N LEU A 49 -40.36 -26.45 -14.97
CA LEU A 49 -39.57 -25.92 -16.06
C LEU A 49 -38.63 -26.99 -16.61
N ASP A 50 -38.57 -27.14 -17.94
CA ASP A 50 -37.54 -28.00 -18.55
C ASP A 50 -36.13 -27.41 -18.43
N GLY A 51 -35.11 -28.23 -18.65
CA GLY A 51 -33.70 -27.80 -18.54
C GLY A 51 -33.35 -26.62 -19.45
N TYR A 52 -33.92 -26.54 -20.65
CA TYR A 52 -33.74 -25.41 -21.58
C TYR A 52 -34.30 -24.09 -21.01
N GLN A 53 -35.49 -24.15 -20.46
CA GLN A 53 -36.11 -22.98 -19.84
C GLN A 53 -35.37 -22.48 -18.61
N LYS A 54 -34.96 -23.42 -17.72
CA LYS A 54 -34.13 -23.11 -16.56
C LYS A 54 -32.84 -22.45 -17.00
N LYS A 55 -32.10 -23.06 -17.94
CA LYS A 55 -30.86 -22.49 -18.52
C LYS A 55 -31.07 -21.08 -19.03
N LYS A 56 -32.11 -20.83 -19.80
CA LYS A 56 -32.44 -19.51 -20.38
C LYS A 56 -32.66 -18.44 -19.31
N TYR A 57 -33.39 -18.76 -18.23
CA TYR A 57 -33.66 -17.82 -17.17
C TYR A 57 -32.44 -17.60 -16.26
N VAL A 58 -31.70 -18.65 -15.95
CA VAL A 58 -30.43 -18.55 -15.19
C VAL A 58 -29.39 -17.70 -15.95
N CYS A 59 -29.30 -17.87 -17.28
CA CYS A 59 -28.44 -16.99 -18.11
C CYS A 59 -28.86 -15.53 -18.07
N LYS A 60 -30.19 -15.25 -18.04
CA LYS A 60 -30.65 -13.86 -17.92
C LYS A 60 -30.28 -13.25 -16.57
N LEU A 61 -30.43 -14.01 -15.48
CA LEU A 61 -30.02 -13.58 -14.14
C LEU A 61 -28.52 -13.29 -14.08
N LEU A 62 -27.71 -14.19 -14.63
CA LEU A 62 -26.27 -13.99 -14.71
C LEU A 62 -25.90 -12.73 -15.51
N PHE A 63 -26.57 -12.50 -16.65
CA PHE A 63 -26.36 -11.29 -17.45
C PHE A 63 -26.75 -10.01 -16.69
N ILE A 64 -27.86 -10.04 -15.96
CA ILE A 64 -28.32 -8.90 -15.11
C ILE A 64 -27.30 -8.62 -14.00
N PHE A 65 -26.76 -9.66 -13.36
CA PHE A 65 -25.71 -9.54 -12.36
C PHE A 65 -24.44 -8.88 -12.96
N LEU A 66 -24.03 -9.31 -14.16
CA LEU A 66 -22.86 -8.73 -14.85
C LEU A 66 -23.06 -7.26 -15.25
N LEU A 67 -24.30 -6.78 -15.32
CA LEU A 67 -24.63 -5.36 -15.50
C LEU A 67 -24.55 -4.55 -14.17
N GLY A 68 -24.23 -5.20 -13.05
CA GLY A 68 -24.09 -4.56 -11.74
C GLY A 68 -25.38 -4.50 -10.91
N ASN A 69 -26.35 -5.38 -11.19
CA ASN A 69 -27.57 -5.49 -10.40
C ASN A 69 -27.56 -6.76 -9.56
N ASP A 70 -27.87 -6.64 -8.28
CA ASP A 70 -27.86 -7.77 -7.35
C ASP A 70 -28.98 -8.77 -7.65
N ILE A 71 -28.68 -10.05 -7.45
CA ILE A 71 -29.57 -11.18 -7.68
C ILE A 71 -29.69 -12.01 -6.41
N ASP A 72 -30.90 -12.07 -5.85
CA ASP A 72 -31.22 -12.76 -4.60
C ASP A 72 -31.97 -14.09 -4.78
N PHE A 73 -32.19 -14.54 -6.03
CA PHE A 73 -32.98 -15.75 -6.34
C PHE A 73 -32.43 -16.49 -7.55
N GLY A 74 -32.92 -17.72 -7.79
CA GLY A 74 -32.52 -18.55 -8.92
C GLY A 74 -31.36 -19.51 -8.62
N HIS A 75 -30.85 -19.52 -7.40
CA HIS A 75 -29.75 -20.38 -6.95
C HIS A 75 -30.14 -21.86 -6.99
N MET A 76 -31.34 -22.22 -6.54
CA MET A 76 -31.84 -23.62 -6.58
C MET A 76 -32.01 -24.11 -8.01
N GLU A 77 -32.50 -23.27 -8.91
CA GLU A 77 -32.62 -23.61 -10.32
C GLU A 77 -31.26 -23.83 -10.99
N ALA A 78 -30.25 -23.06 -10.59
CA ALA A 78 -28.87 -23.26 -11.03
C ALA A 78 -28.30 -24.59 -10.50
N VAL A 79 -28.51 -24.91 -9.22
CA VAL A 79 -28.10 -26.20 -8.63
C VAL A 79 -28.81 -27.36 -9.33
N ASN A 80 -30.10 -27.25 -9.65
CA ASN A 80 -30.82 -28.24 -10.42
C ASN A 80 -30.24 -28.48 -11.82
N LEU A 81 -29.67 -27.46 -12.46
CA LEU A 81 -28.98 -27.60 -13.76
C LEU A 81 -27.72 -28.46 -13.67
N LEU A 82 -27.07 -28.58 -12.51
CA LEU A 82 -25.88 -29.44 -12.32
C LEU A 82 -26.22 -30.93 -12.53
N SER A 83 -27.44 -31.34 -12.27
CA SER A 83 -27.88 -32.73 -12.45
C SER A 83 -28.17 -33.06 -13.93
N SER A 84 -28.13 -32.12 -14.84
CA SER A 84 -28.37 -32.36 -16.26
C SER A 84 -27.22 -33.10 -16.92
N ASN A 85 -27.55 -34.04 -17.85
CA ASN A 85 -26.56 -34.69 -18.69
C ASN A 85 -26.14 -33.87 -19.92
N LYS A 86 -26.84 -32.74 -20.19
CA LYS A 86 -26.51 -31.85 -21.29
C LYS A 86 -25.45 -30.84 -20.86
N TYR A 87 -24.33 -30.83 -21.57
CA TYR A 87 -23.21 -29.91 -21.29
C TYR A 87 -23.65 -28.45 -21.15
N THR A 88 -24.46 -27.94 -22.09
CA THR A 88 -24.87 -26.53 -22.10
C THR A 88 -25.75 -26.11 -20.92
N GLU A 89 -26.48 -27.05 -20.33
CA GLU A 89 -27.29 -26.81 -19.14
C GLU A 89 -26.40 -26.83 -17.89
N LYS A 90 -25.57 -27.85 -17.75
CA LYS A 90 -24.61 -28.04 -16.67
C LYS A 90 -23.61 -26.89 -16.59
N GLN A 91 -23.06 -26.45 -17.73
CA GLN A 91 -22.13 -25.33 -17.82
C GLN A 91 -22.71 -24.03 -17.23
N ILE A 92 -23.97 -23.71 -17.59
CA ILE A 92 -24.61 -22.50 -17.06
C ILE A 92 -24.89 -22.59 -15.57
N GLY A 93 -25.27 -23.78 -15.08
CA GLY A 93 -25.42 -24.03 -13.65
C GLY A 93 -24.14 -23.77 -12.90
N TYR A 94 -23.02 -24.38 -13.34
CA TYR A 94 -21.71 -24.17 -12.72
C TYR A 94 -21.22 -22.71 -12.82
N LEU A 95 -21.45 -22.04 -13.95
CA LEU A 95 -21.06 -20.65 -14.12
C LEU A 95 -21.81 -19.73 -13.15
N PHE A 96 -23.13 -19.90 -13.02
CA PHE A 96 -23.95 -19.13 -12.10
C PHE A 96 -23.49 -19.33 -10.65
N ILE A 97 -23.26 -20.59 -10.25
CA ILE A 97 -22.80 -20.93 -8.90
C ILE A 97 -21.43 -20.33 -8.62
N SER A 98 -20.50 -20.44 -9.56
CA SER A 98 -19.14 -19.89 -9.40
C SER A 98 -19.08 -18.37 -9.24
N VAL A 99 -20.11 -17.64 -9.70
CA VAL A 99 -20.14 -16.18 -9.71
C VAL A 99 -21.03 -15.61 -8.61
N LEU A 100 -22.16 -16.26 -8.28
CA LEU A 100 -23.19 -15.70 -7.40
C LEU A 100 -23.32 -16.40 -6.04
N VAL A 101 -22.76 -17.60 -5.86
CA VAL A 101 -22.88 -18.29 -4.58
C VAL A 101 -21.72 -17.91 -3.66
N GLU A 102 -22.07 -17.39 -2.50
CA GLU A 102 -21.09 -17.07 -1.45
C GLU A 102 -20.54 -18.33 -0.78
N GLN A 103 -19.32 -18.21 -0.26
CA GLN A 103 -18.60 -19.34 0.36
C GLN A 103 -19.31 -19.97 1.56
N HIS A 104 -20.16 -19.22 2.26
CA HIS A 104 -20.89 -19.66 3.45
C HIS A 104 -22.39 -19.94 3.19
N SER A 105 -22.77 -20.15 1.94
CA SER A 105 -24.16 -20.41 1.57
C SER A 105 -24.63 -21.79 2.07
N ASP A 106 -25.85 -21.87 2.57
CA ASP A 106 -26.51 -23.14 2.96
C ASP A 106 -26.62 -24.13 1.80
N LEU A 107 -26.54 -23.64 0.57
CA LEU A 107 -26.54 -24.45 -0.65
C LEU A 107 -25.24 -25.22 -0.89
N MET A 108 -24.16 -24.91 -0.14
CA MET A 108 -22.83 -25.48 -0.36
C MET A 108 -22.83 -27.01 -0.28
N LYS A 109 -23.58 -27.59 0.65
CA LYS A 109 -23.72 -29.07 0.77
C LYS A 109 -24.29 -29.73 -0.48
N LEU A 110 -25.30 -29.11 -1.10
CA LEU A 110 -25.91 -29.61 -2.34
C LEU A 110 -24.95 -29.48 -3.53
N ILE A 111 -24.21 -28.36 -3.58
CA ILE A 111 -23.21 -28.11 -4.62
C ILE A 111 -22.06 -29.14 -4.49
N ILE A 112 -21.55 -29.38 -3.29
CA ILE A 112 -20.50 -30.37 -3.02
C ILE A 112 -20.96 -31.77 -3.46
N GLN A 113 -22.21 -32.15 -3.18
CA GLN A 113 -22.72 -33.45 -3.61
C GLN A 113 -22.81 -33.54 -5.15
N ALA A 114 -23.25 -32.49 -5.83
CA ALA A 114 -23.30 -32.45 -7.29
C ALA A 114 -21.87 -32.56 -7.91
N ILE A 115 -20.91 -31.84 -7.32
CA ILE A 115 -19.50 -31.90 -7.72
C ILE A 115 -18.94 -33.31 -7.53
N LYS A 116 -19.18 -33.98 -6.38
CA LYS A 116 -18.75 -35.37 -6.14
C LYS A 116 -19.25 -36.32 -7.23
N ASN A 117 -20.50 -36.19 -7.62
CA ASN A 117 -21.06 -37.00 -8.68
C ASN A 117 -20.39 -36.74 -10.03
N ASP A 118 -20.04 -35.49 -10.33
CA ASP A 118 -19.39 -35.14 -11.58
C ASP A 118 -17.90 -35.50 -11.63
N LEU A 119 -17.19 -35.49 -10.50
CA LEU A 119 -15.79 -35.91 -10.43
C LEU A 119 -15.59 -37.41 -10.74
N VAL A 120 -16.58 -38.26 -10.47
CA VAL A 120 -16.55 -39.68 -10.84
C VAL A 120 -17.20 -39.95 -12.19
N SER A 121 -17.62 -38.94 -12.94
CA SER A 121 -18.24 -39.06 -14.25
C SER A 121 -17.21 -39.60 -15.28
N ARG A 122 -17.70 -40.45 -16.19
CA ARG A 122 -16.91 -40.92 -17.35
C ARG A 122 -16.66 -39.79 -18.39
N ASN A 123 -17.43 -38.70 -18.32
CA ASN A 123 -17.25 -37.59 -19.24
C ASN A 123 -16.24 -36.59 -18.68
N PRO A 124 -15.04 -36.46 -19.25
CA PRO A 124 -13.98 -35.58 -18.73
C PRO A 124 -14.36 -34.11 -18.78
N VAL A 125 -15.32 -33.71 -19.63
CA VAL A 125 -15.80 -32.35 -19.70
C VAL A 125 -16.63 -31.99 -18.45
N HIS A 126 -17.44 -32.92 -17.94
CA HIS A 126 -18.18 -32.72 -16.70
C HIS A 126 -17.23 -32.65 -15.49
N VAL A 127 -16.23 -33.53 -15.46
CA VAL A 127 -15.15 -33.50 -14.45
C VAL A 127 -14.49 -32.12 -14.44
N ASN A 128 -14.15 -31.60 -15.61
CA ASN A 128 -13.49 -30.30 -15.72
C ASN A 128 -14.38 -29.13 -15.28
N LEU A 129 -15.68 -29.14 -15.58
CA LEU A 129 -16.63 -28.12 -15.08
C LEU A 129 -16.70 -28.11 -13.55
N ALA A 130 -16.73 -29.32 -12.92
CA ALA A 130 -16.72 -29.48 -11.49
C ALA A 130 -15.43 -28.93 -10.86
N LEU A 131 -14.27 -29.26 -11.45
CA LEU A 131 -12.96 -28.73 -11.03
C LEU A 131 -12.88 -27.20 -11.12
N GLN A 132 -13.37 -26.61 -12.21
CA GLN A 132 -13.41 -25.15 -12.36
C GLN A 132 -14.29 -24.48 -11.29
N CYS A 133 -15.42 -25.09 -10.93
CA CYS A 133 -16.27 -24.60 -9.86
C CYS A 133 -15.53 -24.62 -8.50
N ILE A 134 -14.83 -25.73 -8.18
CA ILE A 134 -14.00 -25.80 -6.97
C ILE A 134 -12.92 -24.71 -6.96
N ALA A 135 -12.22 -24.52 -8.08
CA ALA A 135 -11.16 -23.51 -8.19
C ALA A 135 -11.69 -22.07 -8.02
N ASN A 136 -12.90 -21.79 -8.49
CA ASN A 136 -13.49 -20.45 -8.40
C ASN A 136 -14.01 -20.12 -6.99
N ILE A 137 -14.74 -21.04 -6.36
CA ILE A 137 -15.29 -20.83 -5.02
C ILE A 137 -14.21 -21.07 -3.95
N GLY A 138 -13.63 -22.26 -3.92
CA GLY A 138 -12.54 -22.65 -3.01
C GLY A 138 -12.87 -22.38 -1.53
N SER A 139 -14.07 -22.77 -1.06
CA SER A 139 -14.48 -22.60 0.32
C SER A 139 -13.77 -23.60 1.27
N ARG A 140 -13.85 -23.33 2.59
CA ARG A 140 -13.35 -24.25 3.62
C ARG A 140 -14.01 -25.62 3.49
N GLU A 141 -15.35 -25.66 3.34
CA GLU A 141 -16.11 -26.90 3.21
C GLU A 141 -15.71 -27.70 1.96
N MET A 142 -15.40 -27.00 0.85
CA MET A 142 -14.86 -27.65 -0.35
C MET A 142 -13.44 -28.20 -0.11
N SER A 143 -12.60 -27.50 0.65
CA SER A 143 -11.26 -27.97 0.98
C SER A 143 -11.34 -29.27 1.79
N GLU A 144 -12.19 -29.33 2.80
CA GLU A 144 -12.42 -30.55 3.60
C GLU A 144 -13.00 -31.71 2.76
N ALA A 145 -13.88 -31.39 1.80
CA ALA A 145 -14.56 -32.39 0.98
C ALA A 145 -13.71 -33.01 -0.14
N PHE A 146 -12.74 -32.26 -0.70
CA PHE A 146 -12.05 -32.63 -1.93
C PHE A 146 -10.52 -32.73 -1.82
N ALA A 147 -9.91 -32.31 -0.71
CA ALA A 147 -8.45 -32.29 -0.55
C ALA A 147 -7.79 -33.66 -0.73
N THR A 148 -8.49 -34.74 -0.42
CA THR A 148 -7.99 -36.13 -0.55
C THR A 148 -8.17 -36.73 -1.95
N ASP A 149 -9.16 -36.28 -2.71
CA ASP A 149 -9.51 -36.89 -4.00
C ASP A 149 -8.79 -36.18 -5.18
N LEU A 150 -8.55 -34.88 -5.08
CA LEU A 150 -7.88 -34.12 -6.13
C LEU A 150 -6.44 -34.56 -6.41
N PRO A 151 -5.59 -34.88 -5.41
CA PRO A 151 -4.25 -35.38 -5.68
C PRO A 151 -4.28 -36.72 -6.45
N LYS A 152 -5.20 -37.62 -6.11
CA LYS A 152 -5.38 -38.91 -6.81
C LYS A 152 -5.71 -38.69 -8.31
N LEU A 153 -6.64 -37.76 -8.57
CA LEU A 153 -7.04 -37.40 -9.92
C LEU A 153 -5.88 -36.77 -10.69
N LEU A 154 -5.08 -35.90 -10.03
CA LEU A 154 -3.93 -35.23 -10.63
C LEU A 154 -2.83 -36.18 -11.05
N VAL A 155 -2.50 -37.21 -10.23
CA VAL A 155 -1.38 -38.11 -10.48
C VAL A 155 -1.77 -39.39 -11.20
N SER A 156 -3.04 -39.61 -11.51
CA SER A 156 -3.51 -40.79 -12.25
C SER A 156 -3.03 -40.77 -13.70
N GLY A 157 -2.56 -41.92 -14.20
CA GLY A 157 -2.16 -42.09 -15.61
C GLY A 157 -3.33 -41.98 -16.58
N ASP A 158 -4.54 -42.36 -16.15
CA ASP A 158 -5.73 -42.41 -17.01
C ASP A 158 -6.42 -41.04 -17.17
N THR A 159 -5.98 -40.05 -16.40
CA THR A 159 -6.57 -38.71 -16.44
C THR A 159 -6.06 -37.92 -17.65
N ILE A 160 -6.97 -37.32 -18.40
CA ILE A 160 -6.67 -36.50 -19.58
C ILE A 160 -5.99 -35.20 -19.17
N ASP A 161 -5.11 -34.65 -19.99
CA ASP A 161 -4.23 -33.51 -19.71
C ASP A 161 -4.97 -32.25 -19.23
N PHE A 162 -6.08 -31.86 -19.86
CA PHE A 162 -6.83 -30.66 -19.44
C PHE A 162 -7.51 -30.86 -18.08
N VAL A 163 -7.85 -32.10 -17.69
CA VAL A 163 -8.37 -32.40 -16.36
C VAL A 163 -7.26 -32.33 -15.32
N LYS A 164 -6.05 -32.86 -15.65
CA LYS A 164 -4.87 -32.69 -14.78
C LYS A 164 -4.52 -31.23 -14.52
N GLN A 165 -4.57 -30.39 -15.57
CA GLN A 165 -4.35 -28.94 -15.42
C GLN A 165 -5.33 -28.32 -14.42
N SER A 166 -6.63 -28.59 -14.59
CA SER A 166 -7.65 -28.06 -13.70
C SER A 166 -7.54 -28.62 -12.28
N ALA A 167 -7.19 -29.90 -12.13
CA ALA A 167 -6.98 -30.53 -10.83
C ALA A 167 -5.78 -29.89 -10.08
N ALA A 168 -4.68 -29.60 -10.77
CA ALA A 168 -3.54 -28.92 -10.18
C ALA A 168 -3.90 -27.50 -9.68
N LEU A 169 -4.66 -26.75 -10.49
CA LEU A 169 -5.11 -25.39 -10.10
C LEU A 169 -6.14 -25.41 -8.97
N CYS A 170 -7.04 -26.41 -8.96
CA CYS A 170 -7.95 -26.63 -7.85
C CYS A 170 -7.20 -26.91 -6.56
N LEU A 171 -6.27 -27.85 -6.60
CA LEU A 171 -5.48 -28.20 -5.42
C LEU A 171 -4.68 -27.00 -4.89
N LEU A 172 -4.12 -26.20 -5.80
CA LEU A 172 -3.46 -24.93 -5.44
C LEU A 172 -4.42 -23.97 -4.74
N LYS A 173 -5.65 -23.82 -5.25
CA LYS A 173 -6.64 -22.94 -4.61
C LYS A 173 -7.01 -23.44 -3.22
N LEU A 174 -7.28 -24.74 -3.07
CA LEU A 174 -7.62 -25.33 -1.77
C LEU A 174 -6.45 -25.22 -0.79
N PHE A 175 -5.21 -25.46 -1.24
CA PHE A 175 -4.02 -25.28 -0.42
C PHE A 175 -3.86 -23.83 0.08
N ARG A 176 -4.13 -22.83 -0.78
CA ARG A 176 -4.08 -21.41 -0.38
C ARG A 176 -5.20 -21.02 0.59
N THR A 177 -6.38 -21.64 0.45
CA THR A 177 -7.52 -21.38 1.33
C THR A 177 -7.34 -22.06 2.68
N MET A 178 -6.90 -23.31 2.68
CA MET A 178 -6.77 -24.16 3.86
C MET A 178 -5.57 -25.11 3.76
N PRO A 179 -4.36 -24.61 4.05
CA PRO A 179 -3.12 -25.37 3.91
C PRO A 179 -3.04 -26.65 4.75
N GLU A 180 -3.88 -26.76 5.77
CA GLU A 180 -3.91 -27.89 6.71
C GLU A 180 -4.65 -29.11 6.13
N CYS A 181 -5.65 -28.89 5.28
CA CYS A 181 -6.44 -29.97 4.67
C CYS A 181 -5.70 -30.69 3.53
N VAL A 182 -4.75 -30.01 2.89
CA VAL A 182 -4.02 -30.59 1.75
C VAL A 182 -2.75 -31.28 2.24
N SER A 183 -2.70 -32.62 2.12
CA SER A 183 -1.47 -33.37 2.40
C SER A 183 -0.39 -32.99 1.38
N GLY A 184 0.65 -32.30 1.85
CA GLY A 184 1.79 -31.88 1.01
C GLY A 184 2.79 -32.99 0.73
N THR A 185 2.80 -34.06 1.53
CA THR A 185 3.87 -35.06 1.52
C THR A 185 3.50 -36.35 0.79
N GLU A 186 2.27 -36.82 0.90
CA GLU A 186 1.83 -38.16 0.39
C GLU A 186 2.05 -38.34 -1.12
N TYR A 187 1.85 -37.30 -1.93
CA TYR A 187 1.96 -37.33 -3.37
C TYR A 187 3.14 -36.51 -3.91
N ALA A 188 4.03 -36.01 -3.06
CA ALA A 188 5.07 -35.01 -3.40
C ALA A 188 5.93 -35.48 -4.61
N SER A 189 6.51 -36.69 -4.55
CA SER A 189 7.36 -37.23 -5.64
C SER A 189 6.60 -37.33 -6.98
N ARG A 190 5.33 -37.74 -6.95
CA ARG A 190 4.51 -37.90 -8.17
C ARG A 190 4.10 -36.54 -8.73
N ILE A 191 3.79 -35.55 -7.88
CA ILE A 191 3.49 -34.19 -8.28
C ILE A 191 4.73 -33.53 -8.89
N VAL A 192 5.91 -33.67 -8.26
CA VAL A 192 7.19 -33.21 -8.80
C VAL A 192 7.47 -33.77 -10.18
N HIS A 193 7.17 -35.05 -10.40
CA HIS A 193 7.40 -35.68 -11.69
C HIS A 193 6.55 -35.09 -12.84
N LEU A 194 5.43 -34.43 -12.54
CA LEU A 194 4.63 -33.70 -13.54
C LEU A 194 5.39 -32.58 -14.24
N LEU A 195 6.49 -32.07 -13.68
CA LEU A 195 7.38 -31.14 -14.38
C LEU A 195 8.01 -31.73 -15.62
N ASN A 196 8.06 -33.06 -15.73
CA ASN A 196 8.57 -33.80 -16.90
C ASN A 196 7.46 -34.26 -17.85
N ASP A 197 6.20 -33.88 -17.61
CA ASP A 197 5.09 -34.24 -18.49
C ASP A 197 5.32 -33.74 -19.93
N SER A 198 4.80 -34.48 -20.92
CA SER A 198 4.87 -34.08 -22.32
C SER A 198 4.03 -32.86 -22.64
N HIS A 199 2.90 -32.68 -21.94
CA HIS A 199 1.96 -31.60 -22.18
C HIS A 199 2.33 -30.33 -21.33
N LEU A 200 2.75 -29.25 -21.99
CA LEU A 200 3.23 -28.04 -21.31
C LEU A 200 2.17 -27.33 -20.45
N GLY A 201 0.89 -27.51 -20.74
CA GLY A 201 -0.18 -27.00 -19.90
C GLY A 201 -0.21 -27.68 -18.53
N VAL A 202 0.02 -29.00 -18.49
CA VAL A 202 0.16 -29.75 -17.23
C VAL A 202 1.39 -29.30 -16.47
N VAL A 203 2.53 -29.15 -17.16
CA VAL A 203 3.77 -28.63 -16.54
C VAL A 203 3.55 -27.23 -15.94
N THR A 204 2.85 -26.34 -16.64
CA THR A 204 2.61 -24.96 -16.19
C THR A 204 1.73 -24.90 -14.94
N SER A 205 0.66 -25.70 -14.90
CA SER A 205 -0.22 -25.78 -13.74
C SER A 205 0.45 -26.50 -12.55
N ALA A 206 1.19 -27.58 -12.83
CA ALA A 206 1.98 -28.29 -11.82
C ALA A 206 3.08 -27.38 -11.23
N ALA A 207 3.80 -26.61 -12.05
CA ALA A 207 4.79 -25.66 -11.58
C ALA A 207 4.21 -24.65 -10.60
N SER A 208 2.99 -24.16 -10.85
CA SER A 208 2.29 -23.24 -9.94
C SER A 208 1.93 -23.89 -8.60
N LEU A 209 1.51 -25.14 -8.62
CA LEU A 209 1.20 -25.91 -7.42
C LEU A 209 2.48 -26.22 -6.62
N ILE A 210 3.52 -26.69 -7.29
CA ILE A 210 4.80 -27.03 -6.67
C ILE A 210 5.45 -25.79 -6.05
N GLU A 211 5.37 -24.63 -6.70
CA GLU A 211 5.86 -23.36 -6.14
C GLU A 211 5.22 -23.06 -4.78
N ALA A 212 3.92 -23.25 -4.65
CA ALA A 212 3.22 -23.02 -3.38
C ALA A 212 3.54 -24.09 -2.33
N LEU A 213 3.58 -25.36 -2.73
CA LEU A 213 3.86 -26.48 -1.82
C LEU A 213 5.31 -26.48 -1.33
N SER A 214 6.27 -26.13 -2.20
CA SER A 214 7.69 -26.08 -1.85
C SER A 214 8.04 -25.01 -0.83
N LYS A 215 7.24 -23.94 -0.71
CA LYS A 215 7.40 -22.93 0.36
C LYS A 215 7.12 -23.52 1.74
N LYS A 216 6.15 -24.41 1.86
CA LYS A 216 5.76 -25.04 3.13
C LYS A 216 6.51 -26.37 3.40
N TYR A 217 6.81 -27.12 2.34
CA TYR A 217 7.41 -28.45 2.40
C TYR A 217 8.68 -28.53 1.53
N PRO A 218 9.76 -27.77 1.82
CA PRO A 218 10.90 -27.64 0.91
C PRO A 218 11.65 -28.95 0.70
N GLU A 219 11.81 -29.80 1.72
CA GLU A 219 12.57 -31.05 1.59
C GLU A 219 11.85 -32.10 0.73
N GLU A 220 10.54 -32.24 0.86
CA GLU A 220 9.74 -33.19 0.09
C GLU A 220 9.70 -32.85 -1.41
N TYR A 221 9.81 -31.56 -1.73
CA TYR A 221 9.79 -31.06 -3.11
C TYR A 221 11.18 -30.77 -3.68
N LYS A 222 12.27 -31.01 -2.97
CA LYS A 222 13.66 -30.72 -3.41
C LYS A 222 14.01 -31.31 -4.78
N GLY A 223 13.43 -32.45 -5.13
CA GLY A 223 13.61 -33.08 -6.46
C GLY A 223 13.10 -32.23 -7.63
N CYS A 224 12.28 -31.20 -7.40
CA CYS A 224 11.78 -30.32 -8.45
C CYS A 224 12.89 -29.45 -9.07
N VAL A 225 13.98 -29.16 -8.34
CA VAL A 225 15.07 -28.26 -8.77
C VAL A 225 15.71 -28.76 -10.07
N SER A 226 16.15 -30.00 -10.11
CA SER A 226 16.79 -30.61 -11.29
C SER A 226 15.86 -30.69 -12.51
N LEU A 227 14.58 -31.01 -12.28
CA LEU A 227 13.57 -31.05 -13.33
C LEU A 227 13.22 -29.66 -13.86
N ALA A 228 13.09 -28.68 -12.97
CA ALA A 228 12.84 -27.28 -13.35
C ALA A 228 13.99 -26.72 -14.19
N ILE A 229 15.25 -26.92 -13.78
CA ILE A 229 16.43 -26.51 -14.54
C ILE A 229 16.47 -27.20 -15.91
N SER A 230 16.25 -28.52 -15.98
CA SER A 230 16.22 -29.24 -17.23
C SER A 230 15.13 -28.73 -18.18
N ARG A 231 13.94 -28.44 -17.65
CA ARG A 231 12.83 -27.92 -18.45
C ARG A 231 13.12 -26.48 -18.91
N LEU A 232 13.64 -25.59 -18.05
CA LEU A 232 14.03 -24.23 -18.39
C LEU A 232 15.10 -24.23 -19.49
N SER A 233 16.12 -25.07 -19.36
CA SER A 233 17.17 -25.23 -20.38
C SER A 233 16.60 -25.58 -21.75
N ARG A 234 15.69 -26.57 -21.83
CA ARG A 234 15.03 -26.92 -23.07
C ARG A 234 14.28 -25.72 -23.71
N ILE A 235 13.60 -24.92 -22.92
CA ILE A 235 12.85 -23.77 -23.44
C ILE A 235 13.80 -22.66 -23.93
N VAL A 236 14.86 -22.37 -23.17
CA VAL A 236 15.79 -21.27 -23.46
C VAL A 236 16.74 -21.60 -24.61
N THR A 237 17.29 -22.82 -24.67
CA THR A 237 18.32 -23.21 -25.64
C THR A 237 17.76 -23.76 -26.95
N SER A 238 16.50 -24.24 -26.93
CA SER A 238 15.92 -24.95 -28.08
C SER A 238 15.40 -24.00 -29.16
N THR A 239 15.63 -24.35 -30.40
CA THR A 239 15.05 -23.70 -31.61
C THR A 239 13.71 -24.32 -32.03
N TYR A 240 13.02 -24.97 -31.13
CA TYR A 240 12.00 -25.98 -31.37
C TYR A 240 10.65 -25.53 -31.91
N THR A 241 10.13 -26.40 -32.80
CA THR A 241 8.74 -26.44 -33.27
C THR A 241 7.75 -26.95 -32.24
N ASP A 242 8.16 -27.77 -31.27
CA ASP A 242 7.27 -28.36 -30.23
C ASP A 242 6.66 -27.33 -29.27
N LEU A 243 7.21 -26.11 -29.21
CA LEU A 243 6.69 -25.02 -28.40
C LEU A 243 5.76 -24.08 -29.16
N GLN A 244 5.38 -24.38 -30.40
CA GLN A 244 4.64 -23.48 -31.27
C GLN A 244 3.31 -23.03 -30.64
N ASP A 245 2.55 -23.96 -30.06
CA ASP A 245 1.25 -23.67 -29.41
C ASP A 245 1.40 -22.84 -28.13
N TYR A 246 2.58 -22.83 -27.51
CA TYR A 246 2.89 -22.09 -26.28
C TYR A 246 3.78 -20.87 -26.55
N THR A 247 4.08 -20.57 -27.80
CA THR A 247 4.87 -19.38 -28.17
C THR A 247 3.99 -18.13 -28.22
N TYR A 248 4.31 -17.15 -27.41
CA TYR A 248 3.57 -15.89 -27.33
C TYR A 248 4.40 -14.77 -27.97
N TYR A 249 3.92 -14.25 -29.10
CA TYR A 249 4.63 -13.21 -29.86
C TYR A 249 6.15 -13.45 -30.00
N PHE A 250 6.52 -14.62 -30.50
CA PHE A 250 7.91 -15.08 -30.69
C PHE A 250 8.71 -15.36 -29.41
N VAL A 251 8.11 -15.30 -28.23
CA VAL A 251 8.74 -15.71 -26.98
C VAL A 251 8.23 -17.12 -26.61
N PRO A 252 9.12 -18.11 -26.47
CA PRO A 252 8.68 -19.48 -26.16
C PRO A 252 8.27 -19.60 -24.70
N ALA A 253 7.07 -20.09 -24.46
CA ALA A 253 6.46 -20.40 -23.17
C ALA A 253 6.81 -19.41 -22.02
N PRO A 254 6.55 -18.08 -22.18
CA PRO A 254 7.01 -17.07 -21.22
C PRO A 254 6.43 -17.28 -19.82
N TRP A 255 5.17 -17.68 -19.69
CA TRP A 255 4.54 -17.95 -18.39
C TRP A 255 5.19 -19.11 -17.66
N LEU A 256 5.51 -20.20 -18.39
CA LEU A 256 6.21 -21.34 -17.81
C LEU A 256 7.63 -20.97 -17.39
N CYS A 257 8.36 -20.20 -18.20
CA CYS A 257 9.68 -19.68 -17.83
C CYS A 257 9.64 -18.91 -16.51
N VAL A 258 8.71 -17.95 -16.38
CA VAL A 258 8.54 -17.16 -15.15
C VAL A 258 8.23 -18.06 -13.95
N LYS A 259 7.33 -19.03 -14.10
CA LYS A 259 6.98 -19.96 -13.00
C LYS A 259 8.14 -20.85 -12.57
N LEU A 260 8.93 -21.35 -13.52
CA LEU A 260 10.12 -22.15 -13.20
C LEU A 260 11.21 -21.32 -12.52
N LEU A 261 11.43 -20.10 -12.97
CA LEU A 261 12.37 -19.16 -12.33
C LEU A 261 11.95 -18.81 -10.90
N ARG A 262 10.65 -18.59 -10.66
CA ARG A 262 10.10 -18.37 -9.30
C ARG A 262 10.21 -19.58 -8.40
N LEU A 263 9.92 -20.77 -8.95
CA LEU A 263 10.06 -22.02 -8.21
C LEU A 263 11.50 -22.22 -7.71
N LEU A 264 12.49 -21.91 -8.54
CA LEU A 264 13.91 -22.01 -8.18
C LEU A 264 14.32 -21.02 -7.09
N GLN A 265 13.62 -19.90 -6.93
CA GLN A 265 13.87 -18.94 -5.84
C GLN A 265 13.44 -19.46 -4.46
N ASN A 266 12.66 -20.54 -4.38
CA ASN A 266 12.32 -21.18 -3.10
C ASN A 266 13.48 -22.01 -2.53
N TYR A 267 14.54 -22.24 -3.31
CA TYR A 267 15.68 -23.10 -2.96
C TYR A 267 16.99 -22.33 -3.00
N PRO A 268 17.99 -22.74 -2.21
CA PRO A 268 19.36 -22.23 -2.34
C PRO A 268 19.95 -22.61 -3.71
N PRO A 269 21.08 -21.97 -4.11
CA PRO A 269 21.78 -22.37 -5.33
C PRO A 269 22.06 -23.86 -5.38
N PRO A 270 21.91 -24.53 -6.55
CA PRO A 270 22.14 -25.95 -6.67
C PRO A 270 23.59 -26.31 -6.30
N GLU A 271 23.75 -27.33 -5.47
CA GLU A 271 25.07 -27.86 -5.06
C GLU A 271 25.69 -28.72 -6.16
N ASP A 272 24.86 -29.44 -6.97
CA ASP A 272 25.33 -30.27 -8.08
C ASP A 272 25.93 -29.40 -9.19
N PRO A 273 27.23 -29.61 -9.53
CA PRO A 273 27.93 -28.82 -10.54
C PRO A 273 27.26 -28.84 -11.91
N SER A 274 26.66 -29.96 -12.32
CA SER A 274 25.98 -30.10 -13.61
C SER A 274 24.72 -29.26 -13.68
N ASN A 275 23.88 -29.27 -12.64
CA ASN A 275 22.69 -28.44 -12.54
C ASN A 275 23.04 -26.96 -12.41
N LYS A 276 24.08 -26.63 -11.63
CA LYS A 276 24.57 -25.26 -11.50
C LYS A 276 25.04 -24.70 -12.84
N ALA A 277 25.92 -25.43 -13.57
CA ALA A 277 26.41 -24.97 -14.86
C ALA A 277 25.29 -24.78 -15.88
N ARG A 278 24.33 -25.72 -15.94
CA ARG A 278 23.16 -25.61 -16.82
C ARG A 278 22.26 -24.43 -16.50
N LEU A 279 22.06 -24.15 -15.21
CA LEU A 279 21.26 -22.98 -14.77
C LEU A 279 21.96 -21.68 -15.17
N LEU A 280 23.27 -21.56 -14.93
CA LEU A 280 24.05 -20.40 -15.31
C LEU A 280 24.01 -20.14 -16.83
N GLU A 281 24.20 -21.19 -17.64
CA GLU A 281 24.06 -21.10 -19.11
C GLU A 281 22.67 -20.57 -19.53
N CYS A 282 21.59 -21.04 -18.85
CA CYS A 282 20.24 -20.55 -19.11
C CYS A 282 20.09 -19.06 -18.78
N LEU A 283 20.59 -18.63 -17.61
CA LEU A 283 20.49 -17.22 -17.17
C LEU A 283 21.29 -16.29 -18.07
N GLU A 284 22.53 -16.71 -18.44
CA GLU A 284 23.33 -15.98 -19.43
C GLU A 284 22.62 -15.88 -20.78
N GLY A 285 22.02 -16.97 -21.23
CA GLY A 285 21.25 -17.01 -22.47
C GLY A 285 20.06 -16.05 -22.48
N ILE A 286 19.36 -15.91 -21.34
CA ILE A 286 18.25 -14.94 -21.19
C ILE A 286 18.78 -13.50 -21.22
N LEU A 287 19.85 -13.20 -20.46
CA LEU A 287 20.48 -11.88 -20.45
C LEU A 287 21.01 -11.47 -21.82
N ASN A 288 21.65 -12.39 -22.55
CA ASN A 288 22.15 -12.14 -23.91
C ASN A 288 21.00 -11.80 -24.87
N LYS A 289 19.93 -12.62 -24.85
CA LYS A 289 18.73 -12.39 -25.68
C LYS A 289 18.03 -11.07 -25.34
N ALA A 290 18.21 -10.54 -24.13
CA ALA A 290 17.62 -9.26 -23.75
C ALA A 290 18.21 -8.10 -24.57
N GLY A 291 19.50 -8.15 -24.93
CA GLY A 291 20.17 -7.17 -25.79
C GLY A 291 19.82 -7.27 -27.28
N ASP A 292 19.23 -8.40 -27.73
CA ASP A 292 18.90 -8.59 -29.13
C ASP A 292 17.79 -7.66 -29.61
N ALA A 293 17.88 -7.25 -30.89
CA ALA A 293 16.84 -6.48 -31.55
C ALA A 293 15.47 -7.17 -31.46
N PRO A 294 14.40 -6.46 -31.18
CA PRO A 294 13.07 -7.04 -31.02
C PRO A 294 12.59 -7.68 -32.31
N LYS A 295 12.22 -8.97 -32.29
CA LYS A 295 11.62 -9.70 -33.42
C LYS A 295 10.26 -9.17 -33.86
N SER A 296 9.62 -8.34 -33.03
CA SER A 296 8.33 -7.72 -33.31
C SER A 296 8.25 -6.34 -32.67
N LYS A 297 7.63 -5.39 -33.37
CA LYS A 297 7.33 -4.03 -32.85
C LYS A 297 6.12 -4.01 -31.91
N LYS A 298 5.44 -5.15 -31.68
CA LYS A 298 4.28 -5.23 -30.81
C LYS A 298 4.69 -5.19 -29.33
N VAL A 299 3.96 -4.42 -28.54
CA VAL A 299 4.19 -4.26 -27.09
C VAL A 299 4.17 -5.61 -26.34
N GLN A 300 3.29 -6.54 -26.77
CA GLN A 300 3.19 -7.88 -26.20
C GLN A 300 4.49 -8.68 -26.28
N HIS A 301 5.24 -8.55 -27.38
CA HIS A 301 6.56 -9.18 -27.51
C HIS A 301 7.55 -8.65 -26.47
N SER A 302 7.63 -7.32 -26.37
CA SER A 302 8.50 -6.66 -25.40
C SER A 302 8.12 -7.04 -23.96
N ASN A 303 6.83 -7.01 -23.63
CA ASN A 303 6.35 -7.36 -22.28
C ASN A 303 6.67 -8.80 -21.90
N ALA A 304 6.46 -9.76 -22.80
CA ALA A 304 6.78 -11.16 -22.55
C ALA A 304 8.30 -11.37 -22.36
N LYS A 305 9.11 -10.72 -23.19
CA LYS A 305 10.58 -10.77 -23.10
C LYS A 305 11.07 -10.16 -21.78
N ASN A 306 10.54 -8.99 -21.42
CA ASN A 306 10.92 -8.29 -20.20
C ASN A 306 10.45 -9.05 -18.94
N ALA A 307 9.28 -9.70 -18.96
CA ALA A 307 8.80 -10.50 -17.83
C ALA A 307 9.77 -11.65 -17.51
N VAL A 308 10.23 -12.37 -18.52
CA VAL A 308 11.23 -13.45 -18.33
C VAL A 308 12.57 -12.87 -17.85
N LEU A 309 12.98 -11.72 -18.40
CA LEU A 309 14.22 -11.06 -18.01
C LEU A 309 14.22 -10.61 -16.55
N PHE A 310 13.18 -9.90 -16.10
CA PHE A 310 13.08 -9.44 -14.72
C PHE A 310 13.04 -10.61 -13.74
N GLU A 311 12.33 -11.69 -14.07
CA GLU A 311 12.28 -12.86 -13.20
C GLU A 311 13.62 -13.61 -13.17
N SER A 312 14.38 -13.63 -14.28
CA SER A 312 15.74 -14.19 -14.29
C SER A 312 16.71 -13.35 -13.45
N ILE A 313 16.59 -12.03 -13.51
CA ILE A 313 17.38 -11.12 -12.65
C ILE A 313 17.04 -11.35 -11.18
N SER A 314 15.76 -11.53 -10.85
CA SER A 314 15.34 -11.85 -9.46
C SER A 314 15.98 -13.16 -8.97
N LEU A 315 16.07 -14.18 -9.81
CA LEU A 315 16.76 -15.43 -9.46
C LEU A 315 18.28 -15.23 -9.30
N ILE A 316 18.92 -14.44 -10.17
CA ILE A 316 20.35 -14.11 -10.07
C ILE A 316 20.65 -13.40 -8.75
N ILE A 317 19.81 -12.45 -8.35
CA ILE A 317 19.90 -11.74 -7.07
C ILE A 317 19.71 -12.70 -5.89
N HIS A 318 18.73 -13.60 -6.00
CA HIS A 318 18.46 -14.61 -4.98
C HIS A 318 19.66 -15.55 -4.76
N MET A 319 20.32 -15.98 -5.83
CA MET A 319 21.50 -16.83 -5.74
C MET A 319 22.73 -16.12 -5.16
N ASP A 320 22.92 -14.83 -5.48
CA ASP A 320 24.01 -13.97 -5.00
C ASP A 320 25.41 -14.63 -4.99
N SER A 321 25.67 -15.49 -5.95
CA SER A 321 26.86 -16.32 -6.01
C SER A 321 27.78 -16.04 -7.20
N GLU A 322 27.30 -15.31 -8.21
CA GLU A 322 27.99 -15.09 -9.49
C GLU A 322 28.15 -13.60 -9.78
N PRO A 323 29.28 -12.97 -9.41
CA PRO A 323 29.52 -11.53 -9.54
C PRO A 323 29.30 -10.98 -10.96
N ASN A 324 29.74 -11.74 -11.98
CA ASN A 324 29.58 -11.32 -13.37
C ASN A 324 28.13 -11.21 -13.80
N LEU A 325 27.25 -12.12 -13.35
CA LEU A 325 25.82 -12.06 -13.65
C LEU A 325 25.14 -10.93 -12.92
N LEU A 326 25.54 -10.63 -11.69
CA LEU A 326 25.01 -9.50 -10.89
C LEU A 326 25.33 -8.16 -11.56
N VAL A 327 26.59 -7.96 -11.98
CA VAL A 327 27.01 -6.73 -12.67
C VAL A 327 26.29 -6.60 -14.02
N ARG A 328 26.17 -7.68 -14.80
CA ARG A 328 25.44 -7.67 -16.08
C ARG A 328 23.97 -7.38 -15.90
N SER A 329 23.35 -7.94 -14.85
CA SER A 329 21.95 -7.65 -14.48
C SER A 329 21.76 -6.18 -14.12
N CYS A 330 22.69 -5.59 -13.36
CA CYS A 330 22.67 -4.17 -13.04
C CYS A 330 22.75 -3.30 -14.30
N ASN A 331 23.69 -3.59 -15.21
CA ASN A 331 23.82 -2.85 -16.47
C ASN A 331 22.56 -2.96 -17.33
N GLN A 332 21.93 -4.15 -17.38
CA GLN A 332 20.69 -4.35 -18.12
C GLN A 332 19.54 -3.56 -17.50
N LEU A 333 19.41 -3.54 -16.16
CA LEU A 333 18.41 -2.74 -15.46
C LEU A 333 18.63 -1.24 -15.67
N GLY A 334 19.88 -0.79 -15.74
CA GLY A 334 20.23 0.59 -16.05
C GLY A 334 19.60 1.11 -17.35
N THR A 335 19.45 0.25 -18.36
CA THR A 335 18.76 0.62 -19.61
C THR A 335 17.27 0.90 -19.42
N PHE A 336 16.64 0.30 -18.39
CA PHE A 336 15.23 0.51 -18.10
C PHE A 336 14.95 1.75 -17.25
N LEU A 337 15.93 2.32 -16.56
CA LEU A 337 15.75 3.53 -15.75
C LEU A 337 15.24 4.73 -16.57
N SER A 338 15.64 4.80 -17.83
CA SER A 338 15.19 5.84 -18.78
C SER A 338 14.13 5.34 -19.76
N HIS A 339 13.50 4.19 -19.48
CA HIS A 339 12.51 3.60 -20.38
C HIS A 339 11.21 4.42 -20.37
N ARG A 340 10.51 4.45 -21.52
CA ARG A 340 9.26 5.19 -21.68
C ARG A 340 8.13 4.71 -20.76
N GLU A 341 8.03 3.38 -20.53
CA GLU A 341 7.01 2.75 -19.72
C GLU A 341 7.29 2.89 -18.23
N THR A 342 6.37 3.49 -17.47
CA THR A 342 6.50 3.73 -16.02
C THR A 342 6.72 2.44 -15.23
N ASN A 343 5.98 1.38 -15.56
CA ASN A 343 6.11 0.10 -14.87
C ASN A 343 7.52 -0.52 -14.99
N LEU A 344 8.18 -0.35 -16.14
CA LEU A 344 9.54 -0.87 -16.32
C LEU A 344 10.56 -0.06 -15.53
N ARG A 345 10.37 1.26 -15.42
CA ARG A 345 11.20 2.10 -14.54
C ARG A 345 11.05 1.72 -13.08
N TYR A 346 9.79 1.50 -12.64
CA TYR A 346 9.49 1.04 -11.28
C TYR A 346 10.18 -0.29 -10.95
N LEU A 347 9.99 -1.31 -11.81
CA LEU A 347 10.59 -2.65 -11.61
C LEU A 347 12.13 -2.60 -11.66
N ALA A 348 12.71 -1.75 -12.50
CA ALA A 348 14.16 -1.57 -12.56
C ALA A 348 14.70 -0.99 -11.26
N LEU A 349 14.08 0.07 -10.73
CA LEU A 349 14.47 0.67 -9.46
C LEU A 349 14.32 -0.33 -8.30
N GLU A 350 13.22 -1.08 -8.26
CA GLU A 350 12.97 -2.12 -7.23
C GLU A 350 14.04 -3.23 -7.27
N SER A 351 14.33 -3.77 -8.46
CA SER A 351 15.37 -4.79 -8.61
C SER A 351 16.77 -4.26 -8.28
N MET A 352 17.06 -3.01 -8.62
CA MET A 352 18.32 -2.36 -8.26
C MET A 352 18.48 -2.11 -6.76
N CYS A 353 17.38 -1.86 -6.02
CA CYS A 353 17.42 -1.79 -4.56
C CYS A 353 17.96 -3.08 -3.93
N LEU A 354 17.58 -4.23 -4.49
CA LEU A 354 18.10 -5.52 -4.02
C LEU A 354 19.56 -5.72 -4.41
N LEU A 355 19.94 -5.35 -5.64
CA LEU A 355 21.34 -5.39 -6.08
C LEU A 355 22.27 -4.47 -5.28
N ALA A 356 21.78 -3.34 -4.82
CA ALA A 356 22.56 -2.42 -3.98
C ALA A 356 22.94 -2.99 -2.62
N THR A 357 22.27 -4.04 -2.16
CA THR A 357 22.59 -4.73 -0.90
C THR A 357 23.69 -5.78 -1.04
N SER A 358 24.01 -6.22 -2.26
CA SER A 358 25.08 -7.17 -2.54
C SER A 358 26.43 -6.47 -2.70
N GLU A 359 27.45 -6.98 -2.05
CA GLU A 359 28.81 -6.44 -2.15
C GLU A 359 29.36 -6.48 -3.58
N PHE A 360 28.94 -7.45 -4.39
CA PHE A 360 29.42 -7.64 -5.77
C PHE A 360 28.86 -6.66 -6.78
N SER A 361 27.68 -6.12 -6.55
CA SER A 361 26.98 -5.22 -7.49
C SER A 361 26.87 -3.78 -7.02
N HIS A 362 27.24 -3.48 -5.78
CA HIS A 362 27.12 -2.15 -5.19
C HIS A 362 27.78 -1.05 -6.04
N ASP A 363 29.02 -1.26 -6.49
CA ASP A 363 29.73 -0.30 -7.35
C ASP A 363 29.13 -0.17 -8.75
N ALA A 364 28.50 -1.24 -9.25
CA ALA A 364 27.80 -1.20 -10.53
C ALA A 364 26.52 -0.36 -10.43
N VAL A 365 25.80 -0.44 -9.31
CA VAL A 365 24.59 0.38 -9.04
C VAL A 365 24.97 1.86 -8.91
N LYS A 366 26.07 2.18 -8.24
CA LYS A 366 26.55 3.57 -8.09
C LYS A 366 26.76 4.30 -9.42
N LYS A 367 27.14 3.61 -10.48
CA LYS A 367 27.31 4.21 -11.82
C LYS A 367 26.02 4.83 -12.36
N HIS A 368 24.87 4.44 -11.83
CA HIS A 368 23.57 4.97 -12.23
C HIS A 368 23.03 6.07 -11.29
N GLN A 369 23.82 6.53 -10.30
CA GLN A 369 23.41 7.52 -9.29
C GLN A 369 22.74 8.75 -9.90
N ASP A 370 23.37 9.38 -10.89
CA ASP A 370 22.82 10.60 -11.52
C ASP A 370 21.48 10.34 -12.21
N THR A 371 21.32 9.16 -12.84
CA THR A 371 20.06 8.77 -13.49
C THR A 371 18.97 8.57 -12.46
N ILE A 372 19.28 8.00 -11.29
CA ILE A 372 18.34 7.79 -10.19
C ILE A 372 17.94 9.11 -9.54
N ILE A 373 18.90 10.02 -9.31
CA ILE A 373 18.63 11.38 -8.82
C ILE A 373 17.74 12.14 -9.79
N ASN A 374 18.01 12.03 -11.10
CA ASN A 374 17.17 12.64 -12.11
C ASN A 374 15.74 12.04 -12.12
N ALA A 375 15.60 10.73 -11.97
CA ALA A 375 14.30 10.07 -11.83
C ALA A 375 13.54 10.61 -10.61
N LEU A 376 14.21 10.78 -9.47
CA LEU A 376 13.60 11.36 -8.27
C LEU A 376 13.01 12.76 -8.54
N LYS A 377 13.70 13.60 -9.33
CA LYS A 377 13.31 14.97 -9.62
C LYS A 377 12.25 15.10 -10.72
N THR A 378 12.33 14.26 -11.74
CA THR A 378 11.54 14.44 -12.98
C THR A 378 10.35 13.51 -13.11
N GLU A 379 10.31 12.41 -12.37
CA GLU A 379 9.27 11.41 -12.48
C GLU A 379 7.92 11.96 -11.98
N ARG A 380 6.82 11.59 -12.65
CA ARG A 380 5.47 12.04 -12.29
C ARG A 380 4.79 11.12 -11.28
N ASP A 381 5.10 9.84 -11.35
CA ASP A 381 4.50 8.81 -10.52
C ASP A 381 5.17 8.78 -9.14
N VAL A 382 4.34 8.90 -8.09
CA VAL A 382 4.80 8.93 -6.69
C VAL A 382 5.46 7.62 -6.29
N SER A 383 4.95 6.47 -6.75
CA SER A 383 5.50 5.16 -6.43
C SER A 383 6.89 4.96 -7.05
N VAL A 384 7.13 5.47 -8.24
CA VAL A 384 8.47 5.44 -8.87
C VAL A 384 9.45 6.33 -8.11
N ARG A 385 9.02 7.54 -7.69
CA ARG A 385 9.84 8.42 -6.84
C ARG A 385 10.18 7.79 -5.50
N GLN A 386 9.22 7.10 -4.88
CA GLN A 386 9.47 6.36 -3.64
C GLN A 386 10.51 5.27 -3.83
N ARG A 387 10.46 4.49 -4.94
CA ARG A 387 11.49 3.50 -5.25
C ARG A 387 12.85 4.13 -5.53
N ALA A 388 12.90 5.31 -6.13
CA ALA A 388 14.16 6.05 -6.30
C ALA A 388 14.76 6.46 -4.94
N VAL A 389 13.94 6.93 -3.99
CA VAL A 389 14.38 7.19 -2.61
C VAL A 389 14.89 5.92 -1.93
N ASP A 390 14.19 4.79 -2.09
CA ASP A 390 14.60 3.49 -1.55
C ASP A 390 15.99 3.09 -2.08
N LEU A 391 16.19 3.25 -3.37
CA LEU A 391 17.45 2.90 -4.03
C LEU A 391 18.60 3.83 -3.60
N LEU A 392 18.37 5.14 -3.54
CA LEU A 392 19.36 6.10 -3.04
C LEU A 392 19.77 5.76 -1.59
N TYR A 393 18.81 5.39 -0.77
CA TYR A 393 19.08 4.92 0.59
C TYR A 393 19.93 3.64 0.61
N ALA A 394 19.60 2.66 -0.24
CA ALA A 394 20.29 1.36 -0.28
C ALA A 394 21.72 1.45 -0.83
N MET A 395 21.96 2.35 -1.81
CA MET A 395 23.27 2.53 -2.47
C MET A 395 24.19 3.52 -1.75
N CYS A 396 23.71 4.16 -0.70
CA CYS A 396 24.48 5.16 0.04
C CYS A 396 25.62 4.51 0.82
N ASP A 397 26.80 5.11 0.71
CA ASP A 397 27.98 4.78 1.51
C ASP A 397 28.74 6.05 1.95
N ARG A 398 29.89 5.88 2.58
CA ARG A 398 30.71 7.01 3.05
C ARG A 398 31.21 7.95 1.94
N SER A 399 31.35 7.46 0.72
CA SER A 399 31.90 8.25 -0.39
C SER A 399 30.86 9.19 -1.01
N ASN A 400 29.58 8.79 -1.03
CA ASN A 400 28.50 9.52 -1.73
C ASN A 400 27.40 10.05 -0.77
N ALA A 401 27.52 9.80 0.53
CA ALA A 401 26.49 10.17 1.52
C ALA A 401 26.16 11.67 1.50
N ALA A 402 27.18 12.51 1.43
CA ALA A 402 26.99 13.97 1.45
C ALA A 402 26.17 14.45 0.24
N GLU A 403 26.43 13.91 -0.95
CA GLU A 403 25.72 14.22 -2.17
C GLU A 403 24.28 13.69 -2.17
N ILE A 404 24.09 12.41 -1.83
CA ILE A 404 22.78 11.79 -1.77
C ILE A 404 21.89 12.48 -0.74
N VAL A 405 22.40 12.77 0.46
CA VAL A 405 21.65 13.47 1.50
C VAL A 405 21.27 14.88 1.08
N ALA A 406 22.18 15.61 0.41
CA ALA A 406 21.89 16.95 -0.10
C ALA A 406 20.77 16.93 -1.15
N GLU A 407 20.79 15.97 -2.06
CA GLU A 407 19.75 15.79 -3.09
C GLU A 407 18.40 15.36 -2.48
N MET A 408 18.42 14.44 -1.50
CA MET A 408 17.21 14.06 -0.79
C MET A 408 16.60 15.23 -0.02
N LEU A 409 17.41 16.08 0.63
CA LEU A 409 16.94 17.29 1.31
C LEU A 409 16.36 18.32 0.34
N SER A 410 17.00 18.49 -0.83
CA SER A 410 16.48 19.37 -1.88
C SER A 410 15.12 18.90 -2.41
N TYR A 411 14.99 17.59 -2.65
CA TYR A 411 13.72 17.01 -3.09
C TYR A 411 12.64 17.09 -1.99
N LEU A 412 13.00 16.95 -0.72
CA LEU A 412 12.06 16.96 0.42
C LEU A 412 11.25 18.26 0.49
N GLU A 413 11.78 19.38 -0.02
CA GLU A 413 11.06 20.67 -0.08
C GLU A 413 9.79 20.57 -0.95
N THR A 414 9.82 19.77 -2.00
CA THR A 414 8.74 19.60 -2.98
C THR A 414 8.05 18.23 -2.93
N ALA A 415 8.52 17.33 -2.06
CA ALA A 415 8.06 15.96 -1.98
C ALA A 415 6.57 15.84 -1.59
N ASP A 416 5.94 14.78 -2.08
CA ASP A 416 4.56 14.43 -1.71
C ASP A 416 4.47 14.05 -0.23
N TYR A 417 3.36 14.40 0.40
CA TYR A 417 3.12 14.15 1.83
C TYR A 417 3.29 12.68 2.23
N SER A 418 2.88 11.75 1.35
CA SER A 418 2.97 10.31 1.60
C SER A 418 4.39 9.77 1.75
N ILE A 419 5.40 10.46 1.18
CA ILE A 419 6.80 10.02 1.19
C ILE A 419 7.60 10.75 2.26
N ARG A 420 7.14 11.92 2.74
CA ARG A 420 7.94 12.81 3.61
C ARG A 420 8.39 12.15 4.90
N GLU A 421 7.50 11.47 5.60
CA GLU A 421 7.82 10.83 6.89
C GLU A 421 8.94 9.78 6.74
N GLU A 422 8.79 8.88 5.77
CA GLU A 422 9.79 7.85 5.51
C GLU A 422 11.12 8.46 5.06
N MET A 423 11.05 9.51 4.24
CA MET A 423 12.22 10.19 3.70
C MET A 423 13.00 10.94 4.80
N VAL A 424 12.30 11.62 5.72
CA VAL A 424 12.89 12.27 6.89
C VAL A 424 13.67 11.24 7.73
N LEU A 425 13.06 10.09 7.97
CA LEU A 425 13.69 9.03 8.76
C LEU A 425 14.92 8.45 8.05
N LYS A 426 14.84 8.22 6.74
CA LYS A 426 15.97 7.73 5.93
C LYS A 426 17.14 8.73 5.91
N VAL A 427 16.86 10.02 5.72
CA VAL A 427 17.89 11.08 5.74
C VAL A 427 18.58 11.12 7.11
N ALA A 428 17.81 11.07 8.20
CA ALA A 428 18.36 11.08 9.56
C ALA A 428 19.26 9.86 9.82
N ILE A 429 18.85 8.69 9.37
CA ILE A 429 19.65 7.44 9.50
C ILE A 429 20.92 7.52 8.68
N LEU A 430 20.86 7.98 7.43
CA LEU A 430 22.04 8.11 6.57
C LEU A 430 23.04 9.12 7.15
N ALA A 431 22.54 10.27 7.64
CA ALA A 431 23.38 11.29 8.25
C ALA A 431 24.10 10.75 9.49
N GLU A 432 23.41 9.99 10.35
CA GLU A 432 24.02 9.38 11.53
C GLU A 432 25.05 8.30 11.18
N LYS A 433 24.70 7.41 10.24
CA LYS A 433 25.51 6.25 9.88
C LYS A 433 26.81 6.61 9.16
N TYR A 434 26.76 7.65 8.34
CA TYR A 434 27.87 8.00 7.45
C TYR A 434 28.54 9.34 7.76
N ALA A 435 28.20 9.97 8.88
CA ALA A 435 28.89 11.16 9.34
C ALA A 435 30.38 10.90 9.51
N THR A 436 31.18 11.57 8.69
CA THR A 436 32.65 11.65 8.87
C THR A 436 33.03 12.82 9.76
N ASP A 437 32.20 13.86 9.72
CA ASP A 437 32.26 15.07 10.53
C ASP A 437 30.86 15.30 11.15
N TYR A 438 30.80 15.43 12.46
CA TYR A 438 29.54 15.63 13.16
C TYR A 438 28.99 17.06 13.04
N THR A 439 29.80 18.01 12.59
CA THR A 439 29.30 19.33 12.20
C THR A 439 28.37 19.22 11.01
N TRP A 440 28.73 18.43 9.99
CA TRP A 440 27.87 18.11 8.87
C TRP A 440 26.56 17.40 9.33
N TYR A 441 26.66 16.47 10.29
CA TYR A 441 25.47 15.83 10.85
C TYR A 441 24.49 16.83 11.46
N VAL A 442 24.98 17.77 12.27
CA VAL A 442 24.17 18.83 12.88
C VAL A 442 23.51 19.68 11.80
N ASP A 443 24.25 20.10 10.78
CA ASP A 443 23.70 20.88 9.65
C ASP A 443 22.59 20.15 8.92
N VAL A 444 22.78 18.87 8.65
CA VAL A 444 21.75 18.02 7.98
C VAL A 444 20.47 17.95 8.81
N ILE A 445 20.57 17.68 10.12
CA ILE A 445 19.38 17.53 10.96
C ILE A 445 18.69 18.89 11.18
N LEU A 446 19.41 19.97 11.39
CA LEU A 446 18.81 21.32 11.52
C LEU A 446 18.13 21.72 10.19
N LYS A 447 18.73 21.39 9.04
CA LYS A 447 18.10 21.61 7.74
C LYS A 447 16.85 20.76 7.57
N LEU A 448 16.88 19.51 8.01
CA LEU A 448 15.75 18.58 8.00
C LEU A 448 14.57 19.12 8.84
N ILE A 449 14.83 19.58 10.07
CA ILE A 449 13.83 20.21 10.94
C ILE A 449 13.23 21.46 10.27
N ARG A 450 14.04 22.24 9.58
CA ARG A 450 13.59 23.45 8.87
C ARG A 450 12.64 23.14 7.72
N ILE A 451 12.94 22.09 6.94
CA ILE A 451 12.20 21.74 5.72
C ILE A 451 10.93 20.95 6.05
N ALA A 452 11.02 20.02 6.98
CA ALA A 452 9.99 19.02 7.24
C ALA A 452 9.77 18.78 8.74
N GLY A 453 9.79 19.85 9.55
CA GLY A 453 9.70 19.77 11.01
C GLY A 453 8.53 18.95 11.53
N ASP A 454 7.35 19.04 10.88
CA ASP A 454 6.14 18.29 11.26
C ASP A 454 6.32 16.76 11.16
N TYR A 455 7.24 16.31 10.31
CA TYR A 455 7.55 14.89 10.09
C TYR A 455 8.79 14.42 10.87
N VAL A 456 9.48 15.32 11.56
CA VAL A 456 10.63 14.99 12.40
C VAL A 456 10.13 14.48 13.74
N SER A 457 10.27 13.18 13.98
CA SER A 457 9.87 12.56 15.22
C SER A 457 10.77 12.93 16.38
N GLU A 458 10.29 12.73 17.61
CA GLU A 458 11.06 13.05 18.81
C GLU A 458 12.40 12.33 18.89
N GLU A 459 12.47 11.07 18.44
CA GLU A 459 13.68 10.28 18.44
C GLU A 459 14.80 10.92 17.60
N VAL A 460 14.44 11.59 16.49
CA VAL A 460 15.42 12.25 15.61
C VAL A 460 16.06 13.44 16.31
N TRP A 461 15.25 14.31 16.92
CA TRP A 461 15.82 15.47 17.58
C TRP A 461 16.43 15.14 18.95
N TYR A 462 15.95 14.13 19.68
CA TYR A 462 16.67 13.58 20.85
C TYR A 462 18.06 13.06 20.46
N ARG A 463 18.17 12.39 19.33
CA ARG A 463 19.44 11.81 18.89
C ARG A 463 20.48 12.88 18.57
N VAL A 464 20.07 13.99 17.96
CA VAL A 464 21.00 15.13 17.74
C VAL A 464 21.53 15.69 19.05
N ILE A 465 20.67 15.84 20.05
CA ILE A 465 21.06 16.30 21.37
C ILE A 465 22.06 15.34 22.01
N GLN A 466 21.79 14.02 21.99
CA GLN A 466 22.68 13.00 22.54
C GLN A 466 24.07 13.05 21.90
N ILE A 467 24.12 13.19 20.57
CA ILE A 467 25.41 13.27 19.86
C ILE A 467 26.17 14.53 20.23
N VAL A 468 25.50 15.69 20.32
CA VAL A 468 26.14 16.95 20.68
C VAL A 468 26.63 16.92 22.13
N VAL A 469 25.85 16.38 23.08
CA VAL A 469 26.25 16.25 24.48
C VAL A 469 27.49 15.33 24.64
N ASN A 470 27.52 14.24 23.85
CA ASN A 470 28.64 13.28 23.95
C ASN A 470 29.90 13.74 23.22
N ARG A 471 29.90 14.86 22.50
CA ARG A 471 30.99 15.31 21.63
C ARG A 471 31.38 16.77 21.88
N GLU A 472 32.42 16.98 22.66
CA GLU A 472 32.92 18.31 23.00
C GLU A 472 33.37 19.12 21.78
N ASP A 473 33.92 18.45 20.75
CA ASP A 473 34.38 19.07 19.49
C ASP A 473 33.27 19.71 18.68
N VAL A 474 32.01 19.30 18.86
CA VAL A 474 30.85 19.78 18.10
C VAL A 474 29.98 20.76 18.88
N GLN A 475 30.08 20.82 20.22
CA GLN A 475 29.19 21.62 21.08
C GLN A 475 29.16 23.10 20.71
N GLY A 476 30.33 23.73 20.55
CA GLY A 476 30.43 25.15 20.16
C GLY A 476 29.85 25.44 18.77
N TYR A 477 30.08 24.56 17.83
CA TYR A 477 29.53 24.65 16.48
C TYR A 477 28.00 24.51 16.51
N ALA A 478 27.50 23.48 17.23
CA ALA A 478 26.06 23.26 17.36
C ALA A 478 25.34 24.43 18.04
N ALA A 479 25.91 25.01 19.10
CA ALA A 479 25.37 26.18 19.75
C ALA A 479 25.28 27.38 18.78
N LYS A 480 26.32 27.63 17.99
CA LYS A 480 26.34 28.69 16.97
C LYS A 480 25.29 28.47 15.88
N THR A 481 25.24 27.29 15.31
CA THR A 481 24.33 26.95 14.21
C THR A 481 22.87 26.95 14.66
N CYS A 482 22.59 26.46 15.89
CA CYS A 482 21.23 26.54 16.48
C CYS A 482 20.83 28.00 16.73
N PHE A 483 21.74 28.84 17.25
CA PHE A 483 21.48 30.26 17.45
C PHE A 483 21.14 30.96 16.12
N GLU A 484 21.92 30.75 15.07
CA GLU A 484 21.66 31.28 13.73
C GLU A 484 20.32 30.78 13.14
N ALA A 485 19.99 29.51 13.37
CA ALA A 485 18.72 28.94 12.92
C ALA A 485 17.51 29.57 13.62
N LEU A 486 17.63 29.88 14.93
CA LEU A 486 16.58 30.52 15.73
C LEU A 486 16.37 32.01 15.42
N GLN A 487 17.35 32.69 14.82
CA GLN A 487 17.19 34.09 14.42
C GLN A 487 16.12 34.31 13.35
N ARG A 488 15.74 33.26 12.63
CA ARG A 488 14.71 33.34 11.62
C ARG A 488 13.33 33.56 12.26
N PRO A 489 12.49 34.47 11.71
CA PRO A 489 11.17 34.76 12.28
C PRO A 489 10.27 33.55 12.34
N ALA A 490 10.24 32.76 11.28
CA ALA A 490 9.50 31.50 11.17
C ALA A 490 10.44 30.32 11.36
N CYS A 491 10.40 29.69 12.52
CA CYS A 491 11.09 28.43 12.79
C CYS A 491 10.10 27.41 13.37
N HIS A 492 10.30 26.16 13.02
CA HIS A 492 9.48 25.07 13.52
C HIS A 492 9.71 24.85 15.02
N GLU A 493 8.70 24.37 15.76
CA GLU A 493 8.79 24.16 17.20
C GLU A 493 9.92 23.17 17.59
N ASN A 494 10.17 22.13 16.80
CA ASN A 494 11.28 21.20 17.03
C ASN A 494 12.65 21.90 16.95
N MET A 495 12.79 22.98 16.17
CA MET A 495 13.99 23.81 16.17
C MET A 495 14.16 24.56 17.49
N VAL A 496 13.06 25.04 18.08
CA VAL A 496 13.08 25.70 19.40
C VAL A 496 13.41 24.70 20.48
N LYS A 497 12.94 23.44 20.41
CA LYS A 497 13.30 22.38 21.36
C LYS A 497 14.80 22.10 21.32
N VAL A 498 15.35 21.82 20.14
CA VAL A 498 16.79 21.51 19.97
C VAL A 498 17.63 22.72 20.36
N GLY A 499 17.32 23.89 19.82
CA GLY A 499 18.10 25.11 20.09
C GLY A 499 17.99 25.57 21.55
N GLY A 500 16.80 25.46 22.16
CA GLY A 500 16.59 25.77 23.58
C GLY A 500 17.41 24.86 24.49
N TYR A 501 17.45 23.55 24.18
CA TYR A 501 18.28 22.61 24.95
C TYR A 501 19.78 22.89 24.76
N ILE A 502 20.25 22.99 23.52
CA ILE A 502 21.69 23.16 23.20
C ILE A 502 22.20 24.49 23.73
N LEU A 503 21.44 25.58 23.60
CA LEU A 503 21.86 26.89 24.18
C LEU A 503 21.79 26.87 25.70
N GLY A 504 20.82 26.17 26.30
CA GLY A 504 20.76 25.98 27.74
C GLY A 504 21.96 25.28 28.34
N GLU A 505 22.57 24.35 27.62
CA GLU A 505 23.76 23.61 28.04
C GLU A 505 25.07 24.32 27.62
N PHE A 506 25.16 24.79 26.38
CA PHE A 506 26.40 25.21 25.72
C PHE A 506 26.37 26.67 25.21
N GLY A 507 25.40 27.49 25.64
CA GLY A 507 25.31 28.87 25.21
C GLY A 507 26.47 29.75 25.63
N ASN A 508 27.21 29.33 26.71
CA ASN A 508 28.44 29.98 27.19
C ASN A 508 29.56 29.94 26.14
N LEU A 509 29.63 28.90 25.32
CA LEU A 509 30.69 28.74 24.32
C LEU A 509 30.62 29.81 23.19
N ILE A 510 29.45 30.44 22.99
CA ILE A 510 29.26 31.48 21.98
C ILE A 510 29.02 32.88 22.59
N ALA A 511 28.98 32.99 23.91
CA ALA A 511 28.63 34.23 24.60
C ALA A 511 29.70 35.36 24.45
N GLY A 512 30.90 35.03 24.01
CA GLY A 512 31.97 36.00 23.75
C GLY A 512 31.75 36.92 22.54
N ASP A 513 30.87 36.58 21.61
CA ASP A 513 30.48 37.47 20.49
C ASP A 513 29.32 38.36 20.95
N HIS A 514 29.43 39.67 20.72
CA HIS A 514 28.38 40.65 21.08
C HIS A 514 27.04 40.36 20.40
N ARG A 515 27.02 39.66 19.24
CA ARG A 515 25.82 39.28 18.50
C ARG A 515 25.07 38.12 19.14
N SER A 516 25.76 37.30 19.91
CA SER A 516 25.24 36.17 20.66
C SER A 516 25.43 36.33 22.16
N SER A 517 25.40 37.59 22.64
CA SER A 517 25.48 37.88 24.09
C SER A 517 24.36 37.15 24.86
N PRO A 518 24.54 36.85 26.16
CA PRO A 518 23.56 36.15 26.98
C PRO A 518 22.17 36.74 26.90
N SER A 519 22.06 38.05 26.94
CA SER A 519 20.79 38.77 26.83
C SER A 519 20.10 38.55 25.48
N ILE A 520 20.87 38.53 24.38
CA ILE A 520 20.34 38.26 23.03
C ILE A 520 19.89 36.83 22.90
N GLN A 521 20.66 35.87 23.39
CA GLN A 521 20.29 34.44 23.38
C GLN A 521 18.95 34.21 24.12
N PHE A 522 18.83 34.80 25.32
CA PHE A 522 17.62 34.72 26.13
C PHE A 522 16.40 35.36 25.43
N GLN A 523 16.56 36.59 24.97
CA GLN A 523 15.47 37.31 24.28
C GLN A 523 15.00 36.58 23.04
N MET A 524 15.90 35.99 22.27
CA MET A 524 15.58 35.23 21.10
C MET A 524 14.74 33.99 21.42
N LEU A 525 15.13 33.19 22.43
CA LEU A 525 14.34 32.06 22.89
C LEU A 525 12.98 32.51 23.46
N HIS A 526 13.00 33.56 24.27
CA HIS A 526 11.77 34.08 24.89
C HIS A 526 10.78 34.66 23.89
N SER A 527 11.23 35.24 22.78
CA SER A 527 10.37 35.68 21.68
C SER A 527 9.54 34.55 21.06
N LYS A 528 10.00 33.31 21.15
CA LYS A 528 9.30 32.11 20.66
C LYS A 528 8.43 31.41 21.72
N TYR A 529 8.63 31.75 23.00
CA TYR A 529 8.04 31.04 24.15
C TYR A 529 6.51 30.94 24.06
N HIS A 530 5.81 32.04 23.77
CA HIS A 530 4.36 32.03 23.71
C HIS A 530 3.77 31.34 22.48
N LEU A 531 4.59 31.10 21.47
CA LEU A 531 4.18 30.42 20.23
C LEU A 531 4.27 28.88 20.33
N CYS A 532 4.95 28.37 21.37
CA CYS A 532 5.24 26.97 21.54
C CYS A 532 4.18 26.23 22.38
N SER A 533 4.12 24.92 22.22
CA SER A 533 3.33 24.02 23.07
C SER A 533 3.81 24.03 24.52
N ILE A 534 3.00 23.52 25.43
CA ILE A 534 3.31 23.46 26.87
C ILE A 534 4.60 22.67 27.12
N SER A 535 4.79 21.54 26.47
CA SER A 535 5.99 20.70 26.61
C SER A 535 7.27 21.46 26.23
N THR A 536 7.24 22.25 25.17
CA THR A 536 8.36 23.09 24.74
C THR A 536 8.59 24.25 25.69
N ARG A 537 7.54 24.85 26.23
CA ARG A 537 7.65 25.90 27.25
C ARG A 537 8.32 25.35 28.52
N CYS A 538 7.96 24.15 28.97
CA CYS A 538 8.60 23.48 30.08
C CYS A 538 10.10 23.27 29.84
N LEU A 539 10.49 22.84 28.63
CA LEU A 539 11.90 22.73 28.23
C LEU A 539 12.61 24.06 28.28
N LEU A 540 11.99 25.13 27.76
CA LEU A 540 12.55 26.48 27.78
C LEU A 540 12.73 27.03 29.21
N LEU A 541 11.80 26.75 30.15
CA LEU A 541 11.98 27.13 31.55
C LEU A 541 13.23 26.44 32.15
N THR A 542 13.47 25.21 31.78
CA THR A 542 14.70 24.50 32.21
C THR A 542 15.95 25.13 31.60
N ALA A 543 15.91 25.54 30.33
CA ALA A 543 17.01 26.28 29.72
C ALA A 543 17.24 27.65 30.40
N TYR A 544 16.16 28.34 30.79
CA TYR A 544 16.28 29.63 31.48
C TYR A 544 16.93 29.53 32.85
N ILE A 545 16.58 28.51 33.65
CA ILE A 545 17.26 28.34 34.95
C ILE A 545 18.72 27.97 34.77
N LYS A 546 19.10 27.20 33.73
CA LYS A 546 20.50 26.97 33.40
C LYS A 546 21.22 28.24 32.99
N PHE A 547 20.57 29.12 32.25
CA PHE A 547 21.12 30.45 31.96
C PHE A 547 21.37 31.31 33.23
N CYS A 548 20.56 31.17 34.27
CA CYS A 548 20.82 31.85 35.55
C CYS A 548 22.15 31.43 36.18
N ASN A 549 22.55 30.15 35.96
CA ASN A 549 23.83 29.64 36.44
C ASN A 549 25.00 30.06 35.53
N LEU A 550 24.78 29.95 34.19
CA LEU A 550 25.81 30.30 33.19
C LEU A 550 26.06 31.80 33.08
N PHE A 551 25.02 32.64 33.29
CA PHE A 551 25.03 34.07 33.02
C PHE A 551 24.39 34.87 34.17
N PRO A 552 25.13 35.17 35.24
CA PRO A 552 24.61 35.88 36.38
C PRO A 552 24.04 37.28 36.07
N GLU A 553 24.50 37.92 34.99
CA GLU A 553 24.09 39.25 34.55
C GLU A 553 22.63 39.31 34.07
N ILE A 554 22.04 38.22 33.55
CA ILE A 554 20.65 38.16 33.10
C ILE A 554 19.71 37.49 34.10
N LYS A 555 20.21 37.13 35.29
CA LYS A 555 19.44 36.43 36.32
C LYS A 555 18.16 37.19 36.71
N SER A 556 18.24 38.49 36.89
CA SER A 556 17.06 39.33 37.21
C SER A 556 15.97 39.28 36.13
N MET A 557 16.37 39.33 34.88
CA MET A 557 15.44 39.26 33.73
C MET A 557 14.74 37.90 33.67
N ILE A 558 15.46 36.81 33.94
CA ILE A 558 14.89 35.47 33.96
C ILE A 558 13.94 35.31 35.15
N GLN A 559 14.28 35.82 36.32
CA GLN A 559 13.41 35.82 37.50
C GLN A 559 12.11 36.57 37.27
N GLU A 560 12.13 37.66 36.52
CA GLU A 560 10.95 38.42 36.13
C GLU A 560 10.03 37.55 35.25
N VAL A 561 10.56 36.86 34.24
CA VAL A 561 9.79 35.95 33.37
C VAL A 561 9.21 34.77 34.16
N LEU A 562 9.98 34.16 35.04
CA LEU A 562 9.49 33.04 35.88
C LEU A 562 8.39 33.51 36.85
N ASN A 563 8.43 34.77 37.31
CA ASN A 563 7.46 35.36 38.23
C ASN A 563 6.18 35.87 37.55
N THR A 564 6.02 35.68 36.26
CA THR A 564 4.78 36.11 35.54
C THR A 564 3.60 35.25 35.93
N ASP A 565 2.41 35.84 36.00
CA ASP A 565 1.16 35.13 36.30
C ASP A 565 0.89 34.02 35.27
N HIS A 566 1.27 34.20 34.02
CA HIS A 566 1.13 33.18 32.96
C HIS A 566 1.91 31.89 33.26
N ASN A 567 2.96 31.95 34.01
CA ASN A 567 3.77 30.78 34.42
C ASN A 567 3.34 30.25 35.78
N LEU A 568 3.22 31.17 36.81
CA LEU A 568 2.89 30.78 38.18
C LEU A 568 1.46 30.31 38.40
N ARG A 569 0.52 30.74 37.55
CA ARG A 569 -0.90 30.36 37.59
C ARG A 569 -1.34 29.61 36.36
N ASN A 570 -0.40 28.91 35.71
CA ASN A 570 -0.72 28.12 34.53
C ASN A 570 -1.62 26.93 34.90
N PRO A 571 -2.65 26.57 34.14
CA PRO A 571 -3.48 25.40 34.41
C PRO A 571 -2.75 24.07 34.23
N ASP A 572 -1.65 24.06 33.47
CA ASP A 572 -0.78 22.88 33.36
C ASP A 572 0.13 22.77 34.60
N ALA A 573 0.01 21.63 35.29
CA ALA A 573 0.71 21.41 36.55
C ALA A 573 2.23 21.34 36.39
N GLU A 574 2.74 20.77 35.31
CA GLU A 574 4.16 20.64 35.02
C GLU A 574 4.83 22.00 34.79
N LEU A 575 4.19 22.84 33.97
CA LEU A 575 4.67 24.16 33.68
C LEU A 575 4.68 25.05 34.95
N GLN A 576 3.57 25.00 35.70
CA GLN A 576 3.41 25.77 36.95
C GLN A 576 4.48 25.33 37.97
N GLN A 577 4.63 24.03 38.18
CA GLN A 577 5.59 23.49 39.16
C GLN A 577 7.01 23.91 38.80
N ARG A 578 7.43 23.76 37.55
CA ARG A 578 8.76 24.17 37.09
C ARG A 578 8.97 25.67 37.30
N ALA A 579 7.99 26.51 36.98
CA ALA A 579 8.11 27.96 37.19
C ALA A 579 8.33 28.30 38.65
N VAL A 580 7.52 27.74 39.58
CA VAL A 580 7.61 27.97 41.03
C VAL A 580 8.92 27.46 41.60
N GLU A 581 9.30 26.23 41.27
CA GLU A 581 10.54 25.56 41.77
C GLU A 581 11.78 26.32 41.27
N TYR A 582 11.86 26.66 39.98
CA TYR A 582 13.01 27.35 39.41
C TYR A 582 13.12 28.80 39.91
N LEU A 583 11.99 29.48 40.09
CA LEU A 583 11.98 30.82 40.71
C LEU A 583 12.51 30.75 42.17
N SER A 584 12.02 29.78 42.93
CA SER A 584 12.45 29.57 44.32
C SER A 584 13.93 29.18 44.38
N MET A 585 14.37 28.28 43.56
CA MET A 585 15.77 27.87 43.44
C MET A 585 16.67 29.04 43.09
N SER A 586 16.28 29.87 42.12
CA SER A 586 17.04 31.06 41.70
C SER A 586 17.20 32.12 42.80
N LYS A 587 16.24 32.19 43.76
CA LYS A 587 16.25 33.17 44.87
C LYS A 587 16.96 32.66 46.12
N ILE A 588 16.77 31.39 46.48
CA ILE A 588 17.14 30.84 47.76
C ILE A 588 18.49 30.11 47.70
N ALA A 589 18.78 29.41 46.58
CA ALA A 589 20.01 28.59 46.50
C ALA A 589 21.26 29.47 46.41
N SER A 590 22.32 29.01 47.09
CA SER A 590 23.67 29.57 46.98
C SER A 590 24.26 29.30 45.58
N ALA A 591 25.25 30.05 45.16
CA ALA A 591 25.94 29.84 43.90
C ALA A 591 26.50 28.41 43.75
N ASP A 592 27.05 27.84 44.80
CA ASP A 592 27.61 26.48 44.81
C ASP A 592 26.51 25.41 44.60
N VAL A 593 25.34 25.64 45.23
CA VAL A 593 24.19 24.74 45.06
C VAL A 593 23.65 24.80 43.62
N LEU A 594 23.52 26.03 43.06
CA LEU A 594 23.12 26.20 41.68
C LEU A 594 24.11 25.55 40.70
N ALA A 595 25.39 25.74 40.90
CA ALA A 595 26.43 25.13 40.06
C ALA A 595 26.35 23.60 40.07
N THR A 596 26.11 23.00 41.25
CA THR A 596 26.01 21.54 41.38
C THR A 596 24.71 20.99 40.76
N VAL A 597 23.58 21.64 41.02
CA VAL A 597 22.26 21.15 40.56
C VAL A 597 22.05 21.40 39.05
N LEU A 598 22.63 22.47 38.53
CA LEU A 598 22.51 22.87 37.13
C LEU A 598 23.76 22.58 36.32
N GLU A 599 24.58 21.65 36.78
CA GLU A 599 25.75 21.16 36.07
C GLU A 599 25.38 20.71 34.63
N GLU A 600 26.36 20.76 33.75
CA GLU A 600 26.16 20.28 32.35
C GLU A 600 25.70 18.81 32.35
N MET A 601 24.88 18.46 31.37
CA MET A 601 24.41 17.08 31.22
C MET A 601 25.55 16.12 30.97
N PRO A 602 25.73 15.07 31.81
CA PRO A 602 26.78 14.07 31.60
C PRO A 602 26.53 13.33 30.26
N PRO A 603 27.61 12.77 29.66
CA PRO A 603 27.51 12.01 28.43
C PRO A 603 26.49 10.88 28.53
N PHE A 604 25.63 10.73 27.54
CA PHE A 604 24.70 9.62 27.45
C PHE A 604 25.43 8.32 27.16
N ALA A 605 24.95 7.21 27.72
CA ALA A 605 25.44 5.88 27.38
C ALA A 605 25.31 5.61 25.87
N GLU A 606 26.34 5.05 25.27
CA GLU A 606 26.30 4.64 23.87
C GLU A 606 25.26 3.54 23.69
N LYS A 607 24.18 3.83 22.96
CA LYS A 607 23.15 2.89 22.57
C LYS A 607 23.03 2.90 21.06
N GLU A 608 22.69 1.73 20.50
CA GLU A 608 22.32 1.64 19.08
C GLU A 608 21.17 2.59 18.76
N SER A 609 21.18 3.11 17.53
CA SER A 609 20.19 4.07 17.06
C SER A 609 18.79 3.46 17.06
N SER A 610 17.87 4.07 17.80
CA SER A 610 16.45 3.70 17.80
C SER A 610 15.77 3.97 16.44
N LEU A 611 16.37 4.82 15.60
CA LEU A 611 15.83 5.21 14.29
C LEU A 611 15.76 4.02 13.32
N LEU A 612 16.75 3.14 13.33
CA LEU A 612 16.75 1.91 12.52
C LEU A 612 15.63 0.96 12.93
N ALA A 613 15.36 0.82 14.22
CA ALA A 613 14.26 -0.01 14.72
C ALA A 613 12.90 0.56 14.31
N LYS A 614 12.75 1.89 14.27
CA LYS A 614 11.53 2.55 13.83
C LYS A 614 11.28 2.36 12.33
N LEU A 615 12.31 2.48 11.49
CA LEU A 615 12.21 2.22 10.05
C LEU A 615 11.76 0.78 9.76
N LYS A 616 12.26 -0.20 10.51
CA LYS A 616 11.85 -1.60 10.40
C LYS A 616 10.38 -1.81 10.80
N LYS A 617 9.88 -1.10 11.82
CA LYS A 617 8.49 -1.16 12.29
C LYS A 617 7.51 -0.45 11.36
N ALA A 618 7.93 0.58 10.65
CA ALA A 618 7.08 1.33 9.72
C ALA A 618 6.75 0.54 8.45
N LYS A 619 7.51 -0.53 8.13
CA LYS A 619 7.16 -1.47 7.05
C LYS A 619 6.21 -2.53 7.62
N PRO A 620 5.02 -2.75 7.00
CA PRO A 620 4.10 -3.78 7.46
C PRO A 620 4.81 -5.15 7.41
N GLN A 621 4.95 -5.79 8.58
CA GLN A 621 5.37 -7.19 8.66
C GLN A 621 4.26 -8.02 8.01
N SER A 622 4.57 -8.71 6.92
CA SER A 622 3.81 -9.90 6.55
C SER A 622 4.03 -10.91 7.69
N GLU A 623 2.93 -11.29 8.32
CA GLU A 623 2.92 -12.35 9.34
C GLU A 623 3.50 -13.63 8.73
N ASP A 624 4.71 -13.98 9.11
CA ASP A 624 5.28 -15.30 8.91
C ASP A 624 5.72 -15.86 10.26
N VAL A 625 5.04 -16.92 10.56
CA VAL A 625 5.22 -18.01 11.52
C VAL A 625 6.60 -18.07 12.18
N GLU A 626 6.58 -18.10 13.52
CA GLU A 626 7.67 -18.46 14.43
C GLU A 626 8.45 -19.69 13.98
N GLY A 627 9.76 -19.58 13.98
CA GLY A 627 10.64 -20.74 13.93
C GLY A 627 12.09 -20.46 13.55
N GLN A 628 12.93 -20.37 14.58
CA GLN A 628 14.40 -20.56 14.57
C GLN A 628 15.25 -19.39 14.08
N GLU A 629 15.69 -18.61 15.07
CA GLU A 629 16.89 -17.79 15.02
C GLU A 629 18.12 -18.63 14.67
N LYS A 630 18.68 -18.35 13.51
CA LYS A 630 20.12 -18.44 13.26
C LYS A 630 20.54 -17.12 12.63
N GLU A 631 21.48 -16.45 13.29
CA GLU A 631 22.17 -15.26 12.80
C GLU A 631 22.61 -15.43 11.35
N LYS A 632 21.83 -14.90 10.43
CA LYS A 632 22.28 -14.51 9.09
C LYS A 632 22.10 -13.02 8.99
N LYS A 633 23.18 -12.31 8.58
CA LYS A 633 23.19 -10.88 8.24
C LYS A 633 21.86 -10.48 7.62
N ALA A 634 21.14 -9.55 8.24
CA ALA A 634 19.80 -9.13 7.88
C ALA A 634 19.78 -8.61 6.43
N ARG A 635 19.37 -9.45 5.51
CA ARG A 635 18.91 -9.02 4.18
C ARG A 635 17.53 -8.40 4.36
N PRO A 636 17.17 -7.34 3.63
CA PRO A 636 15.79 -6.84 3.61
C PRO A 636 14.93 -7.81 2.78
N THR A 637 14.48 -8.88 3.41
CA THR A 637 13.69 -9.96 2.80
C THR A 637 12.20 -9.62 2.67
N ALA A 638 11.79 -8.42 3.06
CA ALA A 638 10.37 -8.13 3.24
C ALA A 638 9.64 -7.57 2.00
N ILE A 639 10.31 -7.36 0.86
CA ILE A 639 9.69 -6.62 -0.26
C ILE A 639 9.17 -7.53 -1.38
N MET A 640 9.57 -8.79 -1.42
CA MET A 640 9.27 -9.62 -2.61
C MET A 640 8.15 -10.63 -2.50
N SER A 641 7.58 -10.89 -1.33
CA SER A 641 6.70 -12.06 -1.22
C SER A 641 5.20 -11.80 -1.39
N THR A 642 4.73 -10.57 -1.42
CA THR A 642 3.28 -10.32 -1.39
C THR A 642 2.70 -9.54 -2.55
N GLU A 643 3.46 -8.73 -3.27
CA GLU A 643 2.86 -7.85 -4.29
C GLU A 643 3.03 -8.31 -5.73
N SER A 644 4.03 -9.12 -6.06
CA SER A 644 4.14 -9.69 -7.41
C SER A 644 3.08 -10.77 -7.74
N GLY A 645 2.42 -11.31 -6.73
CA GLY A 645 1.27 -12.21 -6.89
C GLY A 645 -0.03 -11.50 -7.27
N GLY A 646 -0.17 -10.21 -6.98
CA GLY A 646 -1.39 -9.44 -7.20
C GLY A 646 -1.63 -9.04 -8.66
N LEU A 647 -0.59 -8.88 -9.45
CA LEU A 647 -0.71 -8.48 -10.86
C LEU A 647 -1.09 -9.64 -11.80
N LEU A 648 -0.90 -10.89 -11.38
CA LEU A 648 -1.28 -12.07 -12.16
C LEU A 648 -2.59 -12.71 -11.71
N ASN A 649 -3.16 -12.29 -10.58
CA ASN A 649 -4.41 -12.81 -10.05
C ASN A 649 -5.59 -11.82 -10.12
N ALA A 650 -5.42 -10.67 -10.74
CA ALA A 650 -6.55 -9.81 -11.06
C ALA A 650 -7.38 -10.45 -12.20
N PRO A 651 -8.70 -10.49 -12.09
CA PRO A 651 -9.54 -10.99 -13.17
C PRO A 651 -9.35 -10.10 -14.41
N PRO A 652 -9.50 -10.65 -15.63
CA PRO A 652 -9.19 -9.95 -16.89
C PRO A 652 -10.10 -8.75 -17.23
N SER A 653 -10.88 -8.27 -16.30
CA SER A 653 -11.79 -7.12 -16.47
C SER A 653 -11.18 -5.75 -16.11
N ALA A 654 -9.93 -5.68 -15.72
CA ALA A 654 -9.25 -4.41 -15.36
C ALA A 654 -8.40 -3.78 -16.47
N LEU A 655 -8.50 -4.30 -17.71
CA LEU A 655 -7.90 -3.70 -18.90
C LEU A 655 -9.02 -3.18 -19.81
N VAL A 656 -9.70 -2.12 -19.38
CA VAL A 656 -10.52 -1.29 -20.26
C VAL A 656 -9.82 0.04 -20.40
N ASP A 657 -9.48 0.37 -21.63
CA ASP A 657 -8.96 1.66 -22.04
C ASP A 657 -9.81 2.80 -21.49
N VAL A 658 -9.20 3.69 -20.70
CA VAL A 658 -9.81 4.95 -20.34
C VAL A 658 -9.54 5.93 -21.47
N ASP A 659 -10.45 5.99 -22.41
CA ASP A 659 -10.56 7.12 -23.32
C ASP A 659 -11.26 8.27 -22.60
N VAL A 660 -10.53 9.36 -22.45
CA VAL A 660 -11.00 10.60 -21.84
C VAL A 660 -11.80 11.37 -22.88
N SER A 661 -13.10 11.33 -22.78
CA SER A 661 -13.90 12.43 -23.32
C SER A 661 -15.27 12.57 -22.65
N SER A 662 -15.48 13.79 -22.18
CA SER A 662 -16.74 14.52 -21.91
C SER A 662 -17.61 14.13 -20.72
N SER A 663 -17.45 14.96 -19.72
CA SER A 663 -18.43 15.63 -18.85
C SER A 663 -19.91 15.48 -19.21
N ALA A 664 -20.69 15.01 -18.23
CA ALA A 664 -22.03 15.55 -17.98
C ALA A 664 -22.46 15.24 -16.53
N SER A 665 -22.63 16.32 -15.82
CA SER A 665 -23.48 16.57 -14.64
C SER A 665 -24.15 15.38 -13.93
N LYS A 666 -23.67 15.08 -12.73
CA LYS A 666 -24.41 14.37 -11.68
C LYS A 666 -24.83 15.38 -10.61
N THR A 667 -25.95 16.06 -10.82
CA THR A 667 -26.56 16.97 -9.84
C THR A 667 -27.87 16.46 -9.24
N ASP A 668 -28.38 15.31 -9.66
CA ASP A 668 -29.76 14.90 -9.33
C ASP A 668 -29.91 13.89 -8.17
N SER A 669 -28.84 13.51 -7.49
CA SER A 669 -28.94 12.46 -6.46
C SER A 669 -29.21 12.94 -5.03
N LEU A 670 -29.22 14.26 -4.79
CA LEU A 670 -29.42 14.82 -3.45
C LEU A 670 -30.83 15.36 -3.18
N VAL A 671 -31.65 15.49 -4.21
CA VAL A 671 -33.04 15.97 -4.07
C VAL A 671 -33.95 14.89 -3.47
N ASP A 672 -33.61 13.62 -3.66
CA ASP A 672 -34.44 12.50 -3.16
C ASP A 672 -34.35 12.26 -1.64
N ILE A 673 -33.37 12.85 -0.95
CA ILE A 673 -33.25 12.70 0.51
C ILE A 673 -34.21 13.63 1.24
N PHE A 674 -34.67 14.72 0.60
CA PHE A 674 -35.51 15.73 1.22
C PHE A 674 -36.96 15.81 0.67
N SER A 675 -37.33 15.00 -0.32
CA SER A 675 -38.66 15.08 -0.96
C SER A 675 -39.75 14.26 -0.26
N GLY A 676 -39.51 13.75 0.93
CA GLY A 676 -40.47 12.92 1.69
C GLY A 676 -41.45 13.64 2.64
N ALA A 677 -41.47 14.97 2.68
CA ALA A 677 -42.34 15.67 3.61
C ALA A 677 -42.83 17.04 3.10
N THR A 678 -43.77 17.01 2.18
CA THR A 678 -44.63 18.19 1.94
C THR A 678 -46.08 17.76 1.73
N ASN A 679 -46.87 17.85 2.79
CA ASN A 679 -48.30 18.18 2.72
C ASN A 679 -48.82 18.51 4.14
N GLY A 680 -49.25 19.74 4.34
CA GLY A 680 -50.11 20.12 5.48
C GLY A 680 -49.82 21.50 6.06
N ALA A 681 -50.66 22.43 5.71
CA ALA A 681 -50.65 23.83 6.16
C ALA A 681 -50.99 24.04 7.65
N GLY A 682 -50.38 25.01 8.31
CA GLY A 682 -50.85 25.51 9.59
C GLY A 682 -49.81 26.40 10.27
N ALA A 683 -49.96 27.72 10.10
CA ALA A 683 -49.10 28.74 10.73
C ALA A 683 -49.48 29.02 12.19
N THR A 684 -48.54 28.94 13.10
CA THR A 684 -48.57 29.71 14.35
C THR A 684 -47.13 30.11 14.71
N ALA A 685 -46.97 31.43 14.85
CA ALA A 685 -45.71 32.06 15.23
C ALA A 685 -45.40 31.83 16.73
N VAL A 686 -44.21 31.32 17.01
CA VAL A 686 -43.69 31.23 18.37
C VAL A 686 -42.38 32.05 18.47
N THR A 687 -42.37 32.99 19.40
CA THR A 687 -41.24 33.84 19.74
C THR A 687 -40.10 33.06 20.37
N ALA A 688 -38.88 33.38 19.94
CA ALA A 688 -37.64 32.76 20.39
C ALA A 688 -37.29 33.06 21.85
N PRO A 689 -36.76 32.12 22.62
CA PRO A 689 -36.06 32.45 23.88
C PRO A 689 -34.57 32.67 23.65
N THR A 690 -34.04 33.63 24.37
CA THR A 690 -32.66 34.09 24.45
C THR A 690 -31.71 32.96 24.91
N ALA A 691 -30.59 32.82 24.20
CA ALA A 691 -29.57 31.85 24.47
C ALA A 691 -28.84 32.02 25.79
N ALA A 692 -28.78 30.99 26.61
CA ALA A 692 -27.80 30.79 27.66
C ALA A 692 -26.65 29.96 27.13
N ALA A 693 -25.42 30.39 27.39
CA ALA A 693 -24.20 29.69 26.99
C ALA A 693 -24.10 28.33 27.70
N GLY A 694 -24.24 27.25 26.94
CA GLY A 694 -24.00 25.87 27.38
C GLY A 694 -22.67 25.37 26.85
N GLU A 695 -22.03 24.50 27.65
CA GLU A 695 -20.75 23.86 27.41
C GLU A 695 -20.70 23.15 26.04
N PRO A 696 -19.49 22.96 25.43
CA PRO A 696 -19.37 22.35 24.11
C PRO A 696 -19.80 20.87 24.15
N GLU A 697 -20.86 20.57 23.44
CA GLU A 697 -21.31 19.20 23.22
C GLU A 697 -20.24 18.35 22.52
N VAL A 698 -20.05 17.14 23.02
CA VAL A 698 -19.10 16.16 22.51
C VAL A 698 -19.46 15.84 21.05
N VAL A 699 -18.62 16.29 20.11
CA VAL A 699 -18.74 15.95 18.69
C VAL A 699 -18.74 14.45 18.53
N ASN A 700 -19.81 13.88 17.96
CA ASN A 700 -19.89 12.46 17.68
C ASN A 700 -18.82 12.08 16.64
N THR A 701 -17.73 11.50 17.13
CA THR A 701 -16.56 11.12 16.32
C THR A 701 -16.90 10.19 15.15
N ALA A 702 -17.97 9.40 15.25
CA ALA A 702 -18.40 8.49 14.18
C ALA A 702 -19.00 9.26 12.98
N ASP A 703 -19.75 10.31 13.22
CA ASP A 703 -20.35 11.11 12.15
C ASP A 703 -19.32 12.07 11.52
N TYR A 704 -18.36 12.56 12.31
CA TYR A 704 -17.21 13.29 11.81
C TYR A 704 -16.34 12.43 10.87
N LEU A 705 -16.07 11.18 11.23
CA LEU A 705 -15.34 10.24 10.40
C LEU A 705 -16.09 9.91 9.10
N LYS A 706 -17.41 9.77 9.14
CA LYS A 706 -18.22 9.58 7.92
C LYS A 706 -18.13 10.78 6.99
N PHE A 707 -18.13 12.00 7.51
CA PHE A 707 -17.97 13.21 6.73
C PHE A 707 -16.61 13.28 6.05
N VAL A 708 -15.53 13.05 6.79
CA VAL A 708 -14.15 13.13 6.28
C VAL A 708 -13.86 12.04 5.22
N THR A 709 -14.47 10.86 5.34
CA THR A 709 -14.20 9.74 4.42
C THR A 709 -15.09 9.75 3.17
N LYS A 710 -16.26 10.38 3.20
CA LYS A 710 -17.24 10.32 2.09
C LYS A 710 -17.42 11.62 1.32
N ASN A 711 -16.75 12.68 1.66
CA ASN A 711 -16.92 14.03 1.09
C ASN A 711 -18.37 14.58 1.16
N ASN A 712 -19.25 13.93 1.90
CA ASN A 712 -20.61 14.35 2.17
C ASN A 712 -21.09 13.77 3.49
N GLY A 713 -21.93 14.49 4.20
CA GLY A 713 -22.50 14.03 5.46
C GLY A 713 -23.30 15.10 6.17
N ILE A 714 -23.86 14.72 7.32
CA ILE A 714 -24.55 15.65 8.21
C ILE A 714 -23.48 16.32 9.07
N LEU A 715 -23.41 17.67 9.00
CA LEU A 715 -22.48 18.48 9.80
C LEU A 715 -23.06 18.77 11.19
N TYR A 716 -24.37 19.03 11.25
CA TYR A 716 -25.08 19.36 12.47
C TYR A 716 -26.53 18.88 12.37
N GLU A 717 -27.10 18.40 13.45
CA GLU A 717 -28.48 17.97 13.53
C GLU A 717 -28.99 18.17 14.96
N ASP A 718 -30.13 18.85 15.09
CA ASP A 718 -30.89 18.97 16.31
C ASP A 718 -32.38 18.69 16.09
N GLU A 719 -33.24 19.07 17.02
CA GLU A 719 -34.69 18.86 16.89
C GLU A 719 -35.36 19.78 15.87
N PHE A 720 -34.71 20.87 15.47
CA PHE A 720 -35.28 21.92 14.65
C PHE A 720 -34.67 21.96 13.25
N ILE A 721 -33.36 21.77 13.11
CA ILE A 721 -32.63 21.93 11.86
C ILE A 721 -31.63 20.80 11.64
N GLN A 722 -31.47 20.44 10.39
CA GLN A 722 -30.38 19.56 9.96
C GLN A 722 -29.51 20.29 8.94
N ILE A 723 -28.20 20.28 9.12
CA ILE A 723 -27.24 20.90 8.20
C ILE A 723 -26.41 19.79 7.54
N GLY A 724 -26.61 19.63 6.24
CA GLY A 724 -25.82 18.73 5.41
C GLY A 724 -24.71 19.46 4.67
N VAL A 725 -23.59 18.81 4.47
CA VAL A 725 -22.44 19.35 3.74
C VAL A 725 -21.99 18.40 2.64
N LYS A 726 -21.66 18.94 1.47
CA LYS A 726 -21.05 18.24 0.34
C LYS A 726 -19.81 18.97 -0.12
N LEU A 727 -18.68 18.30 -0.13
CA LEU A 727 -17.40 18.83 -0.60
C LEU A 727 -17.07 18.26 -1.99
N GLU A 728 -16.82 19.13 -2.95
CA GLU A 728 -16.32 18.78 -4.29
C GLU A 728 -14.99 19.49 -4.52
N THR A 729 -13.95 18.72 -4.86
CA THR A 729 -12.62 19.27 -5.13
C THR A 729 -12.26 19.09 -6.59
N ARG A 730 -11.67 20.12 -7.20
CA ARG A 730 -11.17 20.07 -8.58
C ARG A 730 -9.85 20.85 -8.66
N SER A 731 -8.75 20.11 -8.79
CA SER A 731 -7.39 20.66 -8.76
C SER A 731 -7.13 21.50 -7.47
N ASN A 732 -6.93 22.78 -7.60
CA ASN A 732 -6.69 23.74 -6.51
C ASN A 732 -7.96 24.49 -6.03
N LEU A 733 -9.13 24.11 -6.53
CA LEU A 733 -10.41 24.69 -6.14
C LEU A 733 -11.26 23.68 -5.38
N ALA A 734 -11.96 24.13 -4.37
CA ALA A 734 -12.94 23.36 -3.62
C ALA A 734 -14.29 24.09 -3.62
N ARG A 735 -15.37 23.33 -3.84
CA ARG A 735 -16.75 23.80 -3.72
C ARG A 735 -17.38 23.13 -2.51
N LEU A 736 -17.84 23.90 -1.56
CA LEU A 736 -18.57 23.43 -0.40
C LEU A 736 -20.05 23.78 -0.56
N GLY A 737 -20.90 22.76 -0.73
CA GLY A 737 -22.35 22.91 -0.71
C GLY A 737 -22.88 22.70 0.70
N MET A 738 -23.60 23.66 1.25
CA MET A 738 -24.31 23.54 2.53
C MET A 738 -25.80 23.45 2.28
N PHE A 739 -26.46 22.48 2.87
CA PHE A 739 -27.88 22.19 2.74
C PHE A 739 -28.55 22.29 4.10
N TYR A 740 -29.60 23.09 4.19
CA TYR A 740 -30.34 23.32 5.42
C TYR A 740 -31.70 22.64 5.34
N GLY A 741 -31.95 21.66 6.19
CA GLY A 741 -33.21 20.94 6.30
C GLY A 741 -33.98 21.38 7.55
N ASN A 742 -35.20 21.88 7.38
CA ASN A 742 -36.11 22.17 8.48
C ASN A 742 -36.82 20.88 8.92
N LYS A 743 -36.63 20.46 10.15
CA LYS A 743 -37.25 19.24 10.74
C LYS A 743 -38.61 19.52 11.36
N THR A 744 -39.01 20.77 11.45
CA THR A 744 -40.29 21.18 12.06
C THR A 744 -41.34 21.50 11.00
N GLN A 745 -42.59 21.59 11.42
CA GLN A 745 -43.68 22.07 10.55
C GLN A 745 -43.77 23.60 10.50
N ALA A 746 -42.92 24.30 11.25
CA ALA A 746 -42.88 25.78 11.27
C ALA A 746 -42.02 26.31 10.12
N VAL A 747 -42.43 27.40 9.51
CA VAL A 747 -41.65 28.11 8.48
C VAL A 747 -40.66 29.05 9.20
N PHE A 748 -39.36 28.89 8.90
CA PHE A 748 -38.35 29.83 9.36
C PHE A 748 -38.39 31.08 8.47
N THR A 749 -38.69 32.22 9.09
CA THR A 749 -38.64 33.54 8.42
C THR A 749 -37.27 34.19 8.73
N ASP A 750 -36.71 34.87 7.75
CA ASP A 750 -35.43 35.61 7.88
C ASP A 750 -34.21 34.67 8.19
N PHE A 751 -34.21 33.45 7.66
CA PHE A 751 -33.08 32.54 7.79
C PHE A 751 -31.90 33.01 6.92
N ALA A 752 -30.86 33.58 7.57
CA ALA A 752 -29.66 34.07 6.92
C ALA A 752 -28.40 33.45 7.52
N PRO A 753 -27.91 32.35 6.96
CA PRO A 753 -26.68 31.69 7.44
C PRO A 753 -25.47 32.59 7.18
N GLN A 754 -24.63 32.81 8.20
CA GLN A 754 -23.38 33.52 8.09
C GLN A 754 -22.21 32.56 8.11
N LEU A 755 -21.35 32.65 7.11
CA LEU A 755 -20.16 31.84 6.99
C LEU A 755 -18.94 32.71 7.34
N VAL A 756 -18.26 32.39 8.43
CA VAL A 756 -17.05 33.07 8.85
C VAL A 756 -15.84 32.21 8.50
N ALA A 757 -15.06 32.69 7.52
CA ALA A 757 -13.80 32.05 7.17
C ALA A 757 -12.64 32.68 7.94
N VAL A 758 -11.70 31.85 8.41
CA VAL A 758 -10.56 32.28 9.22
C VAL A 758 -9.26 32.14 8.41
N GLY A 759 -8.33 33.06 8.59
CA GLY A 759 -7.01 33.02 7.96
C GLY A 759 -7.03 33.27 6.44
N ALA A 760 -6.21 32.54 5.69
CA ALA A 760 -6.08 32.72 4.24
C ALA A 760 -7.37 32.43 3.45
N LEU A 761 -8.30 31.68 4.02
CA LEU A 761 -9.60 31.36 3.39
C LEU A 761 -10.53 32.57 3.37
N ALA A 762 -10.37 33.54 4.26
CA ALA A 762 -11.20 34.74 4.32
C ALA A 762 -11.14 35.62 3.04
N VAL A 763 -9.99 35.55 2.34
CA VAL A 763 -9.76 36.31 1.10
C VAL A 763 -10.19 35.53 -0.15
N GLN A 764 -10.27 34.23 -0.04
CA GLN A 764 -10.51 33.33 -1.19
C GLN A 764 -11.92 32.77 -1.26
N LEU A 765 -12.71 32.92 -0.19
CA LEU A 765 -14.07 32.37 -0.11
C LEU A 765 -15.03 33.24 -0.94
N GLN A 766 -15.69 32.62 -1.94
CA GLN A 766 -16.79 33.21 -2.67
C GLN A 766 -18.08 32.48 -2.30
N THR A 767 -19.06 33.20 -1.77
CA THR A 767 -20.36 32.62 -1.39
C THR A 767 -21.40 32.90 -2.50
N GLN A 768 -22.10 31.83 -2.92
CA GLN A 768 -23.28 31.93 -3.78
C GLN A 768 -24.46 31.30 -3.05
N VAL A 769 -25.55 32.02 -2.90
CA VAL A 769 -26.82 31.50 -2.41
C VAL A 769 -27.65 31.07 -3.62
N GLN A 770 -28.09 29.83 -3.63
CA GLN A 770 -29.01 29.27 -4.63
C GLN A 770 -30.40 29.12 -4.02
#